data_bdc4fce9e85c7a2cef38e0ecab8a254e
#
_entry.id   bdc4fce9e85c7a2cef38e0ecab8a254e
#
_cell.length_a   1.000
_cell.length_b   1.000
_cell.length_c   1.000
_cell.angle_alpha   90.00
_cell.angle_beta   90.00
_cell.angle_gamma   90.00
#
_symmetry.space_group_name_H-M   'P 1'
#
loop_
_entity.id
_entity.type
_entity.pdbx_description
1 polymer ?
#
loop_
_entity_poly.entity_id
_entity_poly.type
_entity_poly.pdbx_seq_one_letter_code
_entity_poly.pdbx_strand_id
1 'polypeptide(L)'
;MTARKPTQDPPRAPAPVDSSPAISGLRYRKFFAALTRLQTDRPGAVLLVALLTVVLAGLAASRLTLRTSLSELLPANKESVIVAEQVSQRLSITSTLTIVVEGPSAEPLKRFVDALVPELQKLPPNLVGSVDAGVHESRKFFEQNKLFYAPLEDVEKVHAEILARYEHEVQKQAGFDLGIDDEDAPPPLTAAMIREKLDERTKASGAKDPYPGGYYIEPGGRLIAILLRTPIPAGDLDRTRDLLEQVNTVIARVDPKQFDLAMTVNFTGNLITAMEEYSQIKNDLSEVGVWGVSLILGVVFLFYMRIRVLVAMALSVAVGTMWTFGFTYLLIGHLNASTGFLVGIVVGNGINFGIIYMARYMEARRTSSIYDAALTAHVETWLATLAAAGAAMVAHGSLLVTDFRGFKHFGIIGGMGMMLCWIGTYLFLPSILALSERISPIPPEHGVVARLRAGYGRPFAYLAHNFPRVIAVTGVLLGLVSAALTVRYVLSDPIEYNMTKTRTVPKTGHTLARQLMGRVDKVVGRQGQDGLAIMVDRIDQVRPLRQALEARRAAAPEGRKPFDKVADIFDLLPKDQERKIQLIEEARDRIGRAHRRGFVSDSDWEEIQKHMPQGKLKPIGIDDLPEQAARMFIEKDGTRGRLVYIVPSTGRSVWDGHYLIEWAESFRSTTLPDGSVIKGSGGAVIFADVLLAVVEDAPKAILISIVGTLLIILIAFRGRPVALVVIATLALGLVFMMGTLSLYDAKLTLNGGLPSLTLVGLKLNFLNFIALPISVGIGADYALNVMQRYRLNPSGSVRDVVIETGGAVILCSFTTVLGYLALTSSINQAIVSFGFSAAAGEVSCLIAGVLVLPAFLRWREIRRARKAAESSAKTGTSEASSDAPAPEA
;
A
#
# COMPACT_ATOMS: atom_id res chain seq x y z
N MET A 1 -37.81 4.58 -86.00
CA MET A 1 -38.32 5.25 -84.80
C MET A 1 -37.50 4.79 -83.61
N THR A 2 -36.47 5.58 -83.29
CA THR A 2 -35.46 5.28 -82.32
C THR A 2 -35.75 6.20 -81.10
N ALA A 3 -36.11 5.58 -79.96
CA ALA A 3 -36.34 6.28 -78.67
C ALA A 3 -35.03 6.66 -78.02
N ARG A 4 -34.80 7.98 -77.86
CA ARG A 4 -33.66 8.49 -77.02
C ARG A 4 -33.94 8.25 -75.55
N LYS A 5 -32.96 7.58 -74.85
CA LYS A 5 -32.88 7.54 -73.43
C LYS A 5 -32.51 8.93 -72.90
N PRO A 6 -33.05 9.36 -71.73
CA PRO A 6 -32.60 10.57 -71.11
C PRO A 6 -31.23 10.33 -70.34
N THR A 7 -30.30 11.21 -70.66
CA THR A 7 -29.01 11.30 -69.99
C THR A 7 -29.22 11.75 -68.52
N GLN A 8 -28.88 10.91 -67.55
CA GLN A 8 -28.75 11.32 -66.16
C GLN A 8 -27.48 12.15 -65.99
N ASP A 9 -27.61 13.38 -65.54
CA ASP A 9 -26.48 14.21 -65.11
C ASP A 9 -25.81 13.58 -63.92
N PRO A 10 -24.46 13.66 -63.79
CA PRO A 10 -23.75 13.18 -62.64
C PRO A 10 -24.15 14.00 -61.41
N PRO A 11 -24.23 13.38 -60.21
CA PRO A 11 -24.59 14.07 -59.00
C PRO A 11 -23.61 15.23 -58.77
N ARG A 12 -24.09 16.44 -58.61
CA ARG A 12 -23.33 17.62 -58.22
C ARG A 12 -22.59 17.33 -56.93
N ALA A 13 -21.30 17.57 -56.93
CA ALA A 13 -20.45 17.56 -55.72
C ALA A 13 -21.09 18.46 -54.67
N PRO A 14 -21.19 18.05 -53.42
CA PRO A 14 -21.69 18.90 -52.35
C PRO A 14 -20.81 20.17 -52.25
N ALA A 15 -21.45 21.31 -52.26
CA ALA A 15 -20.79 22.60 -52.08
C ALA A 15 -19.96 22.60 -50.78
N PRO A 16 -18.78 23.29 -50.73
CA PRO A 16 -18.00 23.37 -49.52
C PRO A 16 -18.88 23.98 -48.42
N VAL A 17 -19.04 23.23 -47.31
CA VAL A 17 -19.79 23.67 -46.14
C VAL A 17 -19.02 24.79 -45.48
N ASP A 18 -19.23 26.00 -45.90
CA ASP A 18 -18.76 27.25 -45.27
C ASP A 18 -19.82 27.70 -44.26
N SER A 19 -20.03 26.92 -43.23
CA SER A 19 -20.84 27.29 -42.06
C SER A 19 -20.17 26.87 -40.75
N SER A 20 -18.96 27.38 -40.50
CA SER A 20 -18.44 27.44 -39.17
C SER A 20 -19.05 28.59 -38.41
N PRO A 21 -19.59 28.45 -37.21
CA PRO A 21 -19.99 29.59 -36.42
C PRO A 21 -18.76 30.44 -36.12
N ALA A 22 -18.68 31.55 -36.77
CA ALA A 22 -17.75 32.62 -36.48
C ALA A 22 -17.92 32.96 -35.00
N ILE A 23 -16.91 32.68 -34.19
CA ILE A 23 -16.57 33.47 -32.98
C ILE A 23 -15.36 32.79 -32.31
N SER A 24 -14.29 33.52 -32.10
CA SER A 24 -13.04 33.18 -31.43
C SER A 24 -12.10 32.19 -32.16
N GLY A 25 -12.52 31.51 -33.20
CA GLY A 25 -11.71 30.46 -33.88
C GLY A 25 -10.53 30.97 -34.72
N LEU A 26 -10.52 32.26 -35.16
CA LEU A 26 -9.48 32.75 -36.08
C LEU A 26 -8.07 32.76 -35.49
N ARG A 27 -7.91 33.10 -34.21
CA ARG A 27 -6.59 33.12 -33.55
C ARG A 27 -6.05 31.70 -33.34
N TYR A 28 -6.84 30.77 -32.81
CA TYR A 28 -6.44 29.39 -32.61
C TYR A 28 -6.21 28.65 -33.92
N ARG A 29 -7.05 28.90 -34.95
CA ARG A 29 -6.89 28.33 -36.29
C ARG A 29 -5.55 28.75 -36.93
N LYS A 30 -5.16 30.03 -36.78
CA LYS A 30 -3.85 30.52 -37.26
C LYS A 30 -2.69 29.83 -36.53
N PHE A 31 -2.79 29.68 -35.22
CA PHE A 31 -1.77 28.97 -34.43
C PHE A 31 -1.63 27.51 -34.88
N PHE A 32 -2.74 26.75 -34.92
CA PHE A 32 -2.71 25.37 -35.37
C PHE A 32 -2.29 25.22 -36.82
N ALA A 33 -2.63 26.16 -37.69
CA ALA A 33 -2.17 26.15 -39.08
C ALA A 33 -0.66 26.31 -39.19
N ALA A 34 -0.03 27.19 -38.38
CA ALA A 34 1.41 27.35 -38.31
C ALA A 34 2.10 26.10 -37.73
N LEU A 35 1.53 25.56 -36.64
CA LEU A 35 2.05 24.33 -36.01
C LEU A 35 1.97 23.14 -36.99
N THR A 36 0.81 22.93 -37.64
CA THR A 36 0.60 21.85 -38.61
C THR A 36 1.56 21.94 -39.79
N ARG A 37 1.83 23.16 -40.30
CA ARG A 37 2.83 23.37 -41.35
C ARG A 37 4.20 22.89 -40.92
N LEU A 38 4.67 23.31 -39.72
CA LEU A 38 5.97 22.87 -39.23
C LEU A 38 6.05 21.33 -39.10
N GLN A 39 4.97 20.72 -38.62
CA GLN A 39 4.85 19.28 -38.42
C GLN A 39 4.79 18.48 -39.74
N THR A 40 4.11 19.02 -40.76
CA THR A 40 3.96 18.34 -42.04
C THR A 40 5.12 18.64 -42.99
N ASP A 41 5.68 19.86 -42.98
CA ASP A 41 6.75 20.24 -43.92
C ASP A 41 8.11 19.77 -43.45
N ARG A 42 8.39 19.84 -42.13
CA ARG A 42 9.66 19.45 -41.51
C ARG A 42 9.49 18.38 -40.41
N PRO A 43 8.82 17.23 -40.68
CA PRO A 43 8.55 16.22 -39.63
C PRO A 43 9.80 15.68 -39.00
N GLY A 44 10.90 15.52 -39.76
CA GLY A 44 12.18 15.02 -39.24
C GLY A 44 12.79 15.93 -38.17
N ALA A 45 12.72 17.26 -38.34
CA ALA A 45 13.24 18.21 -37.35
C ALA A 45 12.42 18.17 -36.05
N VAL A 46 11.08 18.10 -36.17
CA VAL A 46 10.19 17.96 -34.98
C VAL A 46 10.46 16.66 -34.25
N LEU A 47 10.62 15.55 -34.98
CA LEU A 47 10.90 14.25 -34.37
C LEU A 47 12.31 14.15 -33.79
N LEU A 48 13.30 14.88 -34.32
CA LEU A 48 14.64 14.98 -33.72
C LEU A 48 14.56 15.66 -32.34
N VAL A 49 13.79 16.74 -32.23
CA VAL A 49 13.53 17.41 -30.94
C VAL A 49 12.83 16.46 -29.97
N ALA A 50 11.83 15.70 -30.44
CA ALA A 50 11.18 14.68 -29.63
C ALA A 50 12.17 13.64 -29.11
N LEU A 51 13.01 13.10 -30.01
CA LEU A 51 14.02 12.11 -29.65
C LEU A 51 15.01 12.65 -28.62
N LEU A 52 15.53 13.86 -28.82
CA LEU A 52 16.47 14.48 -27.88
C LEU A 52 15.85 14.66 -26.50
N THR A 53 14.63 15.19 -26.41
CA THR A 53 13.95 15.40 -25.14
C THR A 53 13.56 14.08 -24.46
N VAL A 54 13.22 13.04 -25.23
CA VAL A 54 12.95 11.69 -24.70
C VAL A 54 14.21 11.04 -24.17
N VAL A 55 15.34 11.17 -24.86
CA VAL A 55 16.63 10.63 -24.38
C VAL A 55 17.02 11.31 -23.07
N LEU A 56 16.95 12.64 -22.99
CA LEU A 56 17.23 13.37 -21.76
C LEU A 56 16.29 12.97 -20.61
N ALA A 57 14.99 12.86 -20.87
CA ALA A 57 14.01 12.42 -19.90
C ALA A 57 14.23 10.96 -19.50
N GLY A 58 14.60 10.08 -20.44
CA GLY A 58 14.92 8.68 -20.19
C GLY A 58 16.17 8.51 -19.31
N LEU A 59 17.21 9.31 -19.55
CA LEU A 59 18.41 9.35 -18.70
C LEU A 59 18.08 9.84 -17.28
N ALA A 60 17.19 10.80 -17.13
CA ALA A 60 16.71 11.23 -15.83
C ALA A 60 15.86 10.12 -15.17
N ALA A 61 14.92 9.54 -15.89
CA ALA A 61 14.05 8.47 -15.39
C ALA A 61 14.81 7.19 -14.98
N SER A 62 15.90 6.86 -15.65
CA SER A 62 16.74 5.70 -15.31
C SER A 62 17.43 5.82 -13.94
N ARG A 63 17.48 7.02 -13.37
CA ARG A 63 18.02 7.28 -12.02
C ARG A 63 16.97 7.20 -10.92
N LEU A 64 15.69 6.96 -11.27
CA LEU A 64 14.63 6.78 -10.28
C LEU A 64 14.87 5.52 -9.45
N THR A 65 14.84 5.67 -8.14
CA THR A 65 14.90 4.57 -7.18
C THR A 65 13.51 4.22 -6.69
N LEU A 66 13.28 2.95 -6.36
CA LEU A 66 12.03 2.50 -5.73
C LEU A 66 12.24 2.42 -4.22
N ARG A 67 11.41 3.12 -3.44
CA ARG A 67 11.39 3.06 -1.99
C ARG A 67 10.11 2.39 -1.52
N THR A 68 10.25 1.34 -0.72
CA THR A 68 9.13 0.51 -0.27
C THR A 68 8.77 0.70 1.20
N SER A 69 9.56 1.50 1.94
CA SER A 69 9.30 1.79 3.35
C SER A 69 7.96 2.50 3.56
N LEU A 70 7.22 2.07 4.57
CA LEU A 70 5.92 2.65 4.91
C LEU A 70 6.03 4.08 5.45
N SER A 71 7.12 4.41 6.16
CA SER A 71 7.42 5.76 6.64
C SER A 71 7.55 6.78 5.49
N GLU A 72 7.95 6.33 4.30
CA GLU A 72 8.01 7.16 3.09
C GLU A 72 6.63 7.60 2.57
N LEU A 73 5.57 6.98 3.06
CA LEU A 73 4.21 7.33 2.68
C LEU A 73 3.65 8.52 3.47
N LEU A 74 4.13 8.74 4.70
CA LEU A 74 3.75 9.89 5.54
C LEU A 74 4.67 11.09 5.32
N PRO A 75 4.22 12.32 5.64
CA PRO A 75 5.06 13.50 5.59
C PRO A 75 6.25 13.38 6.56
N ALA A 76 7.44 13.80 6.13
CA ALA A 76 8.63 13.77 6.96
C ALA A 76 8.52 14.65 8.23
N ASN A 77 7.65 15.66 8.21
CA ASN A 77 7.35 16.55 9.34
C ASN A 77 6.21 16.01 10.24
N LYS A 78 5.65 14.83 9.96
CA LYS A 78 4.66 14.21 10.85
C LYS A 78 5.35 13.78 12.13
N GLU A 79 4.75 14.08 13.28
CA GLU A 79 5.33 13.80 14.59
C GLU A 79 5.72 12.32 14.77
N SER A 80 4.84 11.40 14.35
CA SER A 80 5.12 9.97 14.39
C SER A 80 6.35 9.54 13.58
N VAL A 81 6.59 10.18 12.44
CA VAL A 81 7.76 9.92 11.59
C VAL A 81 9.02 10.48 12.24
N ILE A 82 8.98 11.71 12.74
CA ILE A 82 10.12 12.35 13.42
C ILE A 82 10.54 11.53 14.64
N VAL A 83 9.58 11.16 15.49
CA VAL A 83 9.88 10.37 16.70
C VAL A 83 10.38 8.98 16.35
N ALA A 84 9.82 8.32 15.32
CA ALA A 84 10.30 7.03 14.84
C ALA A 84 11.74 7.10 14.31
N GLU A 85 12.07 8.16 13.60
CA GLU A 85 13.43 8.37 13.09
C GLU A 85 14.42 8.65 14.24
N GLN A 86 14.07 9.48 15.20
CA GLN A 86 14.87 9.74 16.40
C GLN A 86 15.16 8.45 17.18
N VAL A 87 14.13 7.62 17.38
CA VAL A 87 14.28 6.31 18.02
C VAL A 87 15.19 5.38 17.21
N SER A 88 14.99 5.31 15.90
CA SER A 88 15.79 4.48 15.00
C SER A 88 17.27 4.89 14.97
N GLN A 89 17.56 6.19 15.02
CA GLN A 89 18.94 6.69 15.06
C GLN A 89 19.68 6.34 16.36
N ARG A 90 18.95 6.20 17.48
CA ARG A 90 19.52 5.86 18.79
C ARG A 90 19.57 4.36 19.05
N LEU A 91 18.78 3.54 18.37
CA LEU A 91 18.81 2.09 18.50
C LEU A 91 20.12 1.50 17.95
N SER A 92 20.79 0.67 18.75
CA SER A 92 22.01 -0.03 18.35
C SER A 92 21.76 -1.10 17.30
N ILE A 93 20.56 -1.66 17.29
CA ILE A 93 20.14 -2.75 16.41
C ILE A 93 18.93 -2.28 15.64
N THR A 94 19.11 -2.15 14.33
CA THR A 94 18.01 -1.77 13.44
C THR A 94 17.41 -2.96 12.71
N SER A 95 18.20 -4.02 12.52
CA SER A 95 17.77 -5.20 11.79
C SER A 95 18.45 -6.48 12.25
N THR A 96 17.87 -7.61 11.87
CA THR A 96 18.41 -8.96 12.19
C THR A 96 18.48 -9.79 10.91
N LEU A 97 19.62 -10.41 10.68
CA LEU A 97 19.81 -11.52 9.77
C LEU A 97 19.82 -12.80 10.62
N THR A 98 18.87 -13.70 10.37
CA THR A 98 18.85 -14.98 11.08
C THR A 98 19.40 -16.07 10.17
N ILE A 99 20.47 -16.72 10.63
CA ILE A 99 21.05 -17.88 9.97
C ILE A 99 20.39 -19.12 10.58
N VAL A 100 19.75 -19.93 9.76
CA VAL A 100 19.05 -21.14 10.16
C VAL A 100 19.86 -22.34 9.72
N VAL A 101 20.35 -23.10 10.67
CA VAL A 101 21.12 -24.31 10.43
C VAL A 101 20.20 -25.51 10.65
N GLU A 102 20.00 -26.33 9.66
CA GLU A 102 19.13 -27.52 9.71
C GLU A 102 19.93 -28.81 9.43
N GLY A 103 19.57 -29.88 10.13
CA GLY A 103 20.21 -31.19 9.98
C GLY A 103 19.47 -32.31 10.72
N PRO A 104 19.92 -33.54 10.61
CA PRO A 104 19.22 -34.72 11.16
C PRO A 104 19.32 -34.81 12.68
N SER A 105 20.34 -34.22 13.31
CA SER A 105 20.60 -34.34 14.77
C SER A 105 21.25 -33.10 15.34
N ALA A 106 21.08 -32.88 16.66
CA ALA A 106 21.48 -31.67 17.35
C ALA A 106 23.01 -31.49 17.50
N GLU A 107 23.77 -32.58 17.75
CA GLU A 107 25.19 -32.49 18.07
C GLU A 107 26.08 -31.96 16.93
N PRO A 108 25.95 -32.45 15.68
CA PRO A 108 26.64 -31.81 14.56
C PRO A 108 26.29 -30.35 14.36
N LEU A 109 24.97 -29.96 14.55
CA LEU A 109 24.54 -28.59 14.45
C LEU A 109 25.21 -27.69 15.49
N LYS A 110 25.26 -28.11 16.75
CA LYS A 110 25.94 -27.36 17.83
C LYS A 110 27.42 -27.16 17.51
N ARG A 111 28.15 -28.23 17.14
CA ARG A 111 29.57 -28.12 16.77
C ARG A 111 29.81 -27.15 15.60
N PHE A 112 28.96 -27.18 14.60
CA PHE A 112 29.04 -26.22 13.49
C PHE A 112 28.79 -24.79 13.95
N VAL A 113 27.76 -24.58 14.77
CA VAL A 113 27.40 -23.26 15.32
C VAL A 113 28.54 -22.73 16.21
N ASP A 114 29.14 -23.57 17.05
CA ASP A 114 30.25 -23.20 17.91
C ASP A 114 31.51 -22.80 17.11
N ALA A 115 31.71 -23.41 15.93
CA ALA A 115 32.77 -23.03 15.01
C ALA A 115 32.45 -21.77 14.22
N LEU A 116 31.19 -21.58 13.85
CA LEU A 116 30.75 -20.49 12.96
C LEU A 116 30.63 -19.14 13.71
N VAL A 117 30.05 -19.13 14.90
CA VAL A 117 29.75 -17.90 15.66
C VAL A 117 31.00 -17.05 15.90
N PRO A 118 32.15 -17.58 16.37
CA PRO A 118 33.35 -16.77 16.53
C PRO A 118 33.91 -16.17 15.25
N GLU A 119 33.75 -16.83 14.11
CA GLU A 119 34.16 -16.30 12.80
C GLU A 119 33.23 -15.19 12.32
N LEU A 120 31.91 -15.30 12.56
CA LEU A 120 30.96 -14.23 12.25
C LEU A 120 31.18 -12.98 13.12
N GLN A 121 31.61 -13.16 14.38
CA GLN A 121 31.92 -12.04 15.28
C GLN A 121 33.16 -11.23 14.85
N LYS A 122 34.02 -11.80 13.99
CA LYS A 122 35.19 -11.08 13.43
C LYS A 122 34.81 -10.13 12.28
N LEU A 123 33.58 -10.21 11.77
CA LEU A 123 33.12 -9.30 10.70
C LEU A 123 33.10 -7.84 11.19
N PRO A 124 33.24 -6.86 10.27
CA PRO A 124 33.36 -5.45 10.63
C PRO A 124 32.13 -4.95 11.44
N PRO A 125 32.33 -4.12 12.49
CA PRO A 125 31.25 -3.63 13.35
C PRO A 125 30.17 -2.80 12.63
N ASN A 126 30.53 -2.21 11.49
CA ASN A 126 29.57 -1.49 10.64
C ASN A 126 28.59 -2.44 9.89
N LEU A 127 28.89 -3.74 9.85
CA LEU A 127 28.02 -4.76 9.25
C LEU A 127 27.38 -5.66 10.33
N VAL A 128 28.13 -6.03 11.36
CA VAL A 128 27.69 -6.96 12.40
C VAL A 128 27.84 -6.30 13.77
N GLY A 129 26.72 -6.09 14.45
CA GLY A 129 26.68 -5.57 15.81
C GLY A 129 26.87 -6.66 16.85
N SER A 130 26.18 -7.79 16.69
CA SER A 130 26.33 -8.97 17.55
C SER A 130 25.85 -10.26 16.90
N VAL A 131 26.35 -11.39 17.39
CA VAL A 131 25.97 -12.74 16.92
C VAL A 131 25.63 -13.61 18.12
N ASP A 132 24.40 -14.11 18.19
CA ASP A 132 23.89 -14.94 19.27
C ASP A 132 23.29 -16.24 18.71
N ALA A 133 23.78 -17.39 19.16
CA ALA A 133 23.20 -18.69 18.84
C ALA A 133 22.39 -19.30 20.01
N GLY A 134 22.25 -18.55 21.09
CA GLY A 134 21.57 -19.01 22.29
C GLY A 134 21.68 -18.00 23.44
N VAL A 135 21.51 -18.46 24.67
CA VAL A 135 21.47 -17.65 25.90
C VAL A 135 22.60 -17.95 26.87
N HIS A 136 23.75 -18.44 26.41
CA HIS A 136 24.82 -18.94 27.24
C HIS A 136 25.33 -17.93 28.27
N GLU A 137 25.61 -16.70 27.85
CA GLU A 137 26.10 -15.64 28.72
C GLU A 137 25.04 -15.24 29.75
N SER A 138 23.81 -15.02 29.29
CA SER A 138 22.70 -14.70 30.18
C SER A 138 22.41 -15.81 31.17
N ARG A 139 22.42 -17.08 30.72
CA ARG A 139 22.21 -18.26 31.58
C ARG A 139 23.24 -18.32 32.68
N LYS A 140 24.53 -18.21 32.35
CA LYS A 140 25.61 -18.21 33.32
C LYS A 140 25.40 -17.13 34.39
N PHE A 141 25.04 -15.93 33.98
CA PHE A 141 24.78 -14.84 34.92
C PHE A 141 23.58 -15.13 35.83
N PHE A 142 22.44 -15.57 35.27
CA PHE A 142 21.26 -15.87 36.09
C PHE A 142 21.44 -17.07 37.00
N GLU A 143 22.18 -18.09 36.56
CA GLU A 143 22.55 -19.24 37.41
C GLU A 143 23.44 -18.82 38.58
N GLN A 144 24.45 -17.99 38.31
CA GLN A 144 25.34 -17.49 39.39
C GLN A 144 24.62 -16.60 40.41
N ASN A 145 23.55 -15.90 39.95
CA ASN A 145 22.78 -15.00 40.80
C ASN A 145 21.38 -15.55 41.12
N LYS A 146 21.16 -16.86 41.03
CA LYS A 146 19.86 -17.52 41.22
C LYS A 146 19.15 -17.12 42.51
N LEU A 147 19.88 -17.00 43.63
CA LEU A 147 19.34 -16.59 44.92
C LEU A 147 18.72 -15.16 44.88
N PHE A 148 19.30 -14.23 44.13
CA PHE A 148 18.76 -12.88 44.00
C PHE A 148 17.47 -12.85 43.19
N TYR A 149 17.30 -13.77 42.22
CA TYR A 149 16.11 -13.82 41.37
C TYR A 149 15.01 -14.71 41.96
N ALA A 150 15.29 -15.52 42.98
CA ALA A 150 14.28 -16.28 43.70
C ALA A 150 13.27 -15.33 44.38
N PRO A 151 11.98 -15.69 44.51
CA PRO A 151 11.01 -14.91 45.27
C PRO A 151 11.47 -14.71 46.73
N LEU A 152 11.14 -13.56 47.34
CA LEU A 152 11.56 -13.28 48.71
C LEU A 152 11.07 -14.33 49.71
N GLU A 153 9.82 -14.79 49.55
CA GLU A 153 9.20 -15.82 50.35
C GLU A 153 10.00 -17.14 50.37
N ASP A 154 10.57 -17.54 49.22
CA ASP A 154 11.37 -18.77 49.08
C ASP A 154 12.73 -18.59 49.79
N VAL A 155 13.35 -17.41 49.65
CA VAL A 155 14.60 -17.07 50.35
C VAL A 155 14.37 -17.01 51.88
N GLU A 156 13.25 -16.45 52.37
CA GLU A 156 12.87 -16.43 53.76
C GLU A 156 12.61 -17.82 54.32
N LYS A 157 11.96 -18.71 53.57
CA LYS A 157 11.76 -20.11 53.97
C LYS A 157 13.08 -20.84 54.13
N VAL A 158 13.95 -20.78 53.11
CA VAL A 158 15.27 -21.42 53.15
C VAL A 158 16.10 -20.87 54.30
N HIS A 159 16.09 -19.56 54.54
CA HIS A 159 16.76 -18.94 55.67
C HIS A 159 16.21 -19.45 57.00
N ALA A 160 14.89 -19.53 57.19
CA ALA A 160 14.28 -20.04 58.41
C ALA A 160 14.63 -21.53 58.68
N GLU A 161 14.62 -22.35 57.64
CA GLU A 161 15.04 -23.78 57.78
C GLU A 161 16.51 -23.92 58.12
N ILE A 162 17.41 -23.10 57.58
CA ILE A 162 18.83 -23.07 57.92
C ILE A 162 18.99 -22.69 59.39
N LEU A 163 18.27 -21.66 59.87
CA LEU A 163 18.32 -21.25 61.27
C LEU A 163 17.81 -22.36 62.20
N ALA A 164 16.64 -22.91 61.91
CA ALA A 164 16.00 -23.95 62.68
C ALA A 164 16.92 -25.18 62.82
N ARG A 165 17.54 -25.62 61.75
CA ARG A 165 18.46 -26.73 61.76
C ARG A 165 19.75 -26.40 62.56
N TYR A 166 20.31 -25.23 62.32
CA TYR A 166 21.48 -24.79 63.10
C TYR A 166 21.18 -24.75 64.57
N GLU A 167 20.07 -24.21 65.04
CA GLU A 167 19.66 -24.16 66.43
C GLU A 167 19.42 -25.55 66.98
N HIS A 168 18.77 -26.43 66.28
CA HIS A 168 18.56 -27.83 66.64
C HIS A 168 19.92 -28.57 66.89
N GLU A 169 20.88 -28.44 65.97
CA GLU A 169 22.19 -29.05 66.08
C GLU A 169 23.00 -28.47 67.26
N VAL A 170 22.91 -27.20 67.53
CA VAL A 170 23.50 -26.53 68.65
C VAL A 170 22.92 -27.06 70.01
N GLN A 171 21.60 -27.20 70.08
CA GLN A 171 20.87 -27.70 71.20
C GLN A 171 21.23 -29.20 71.46
N LYS A 172 21.29 -30.00 70.40
CA LYS A 172 21.68 -31.39 70.44
C LYS A 172 23.12 -31.55 70.96
N GLN A 173 24.06 -30.70 70.47
CA GLN A 173 25.45 -30.69 70.93
C GLN A 173 25.60 -30.23 72.41
N ALA A 174 24.71 -29.34 72.85
CA ALA A 174 24.68 -28.84 74.22
C ALA A 174 24.05 -29.86 75.26
N GLY A 175 23.58 -31.00 74.77
CA GLY A 175 23.00 -32.04 75.58
C GLY A 175 21.58 -31.82 76.10
N PHE A 176 20.86 -30.88 75.53
CA PHE A 176 19.45 -30.67 75.76
C PHE A 176 18.66 -31.69 74.91
N ASP A 177 18.08 -32.68 75.50
CA ASP A 177 17.18 -33.63 74.92
C ASP A 177 15.81 -32.91 74.84
N LEU A 178 15.41 -32.50 73.59
CA LEU A 178 14.16 -31.73 73.37
C LEU A 178 12.92 -32.62 73.21
N GLY A 179 13.06 -33.95 73.30
CA GLY A 179 11.92 -34.86 73.08
C GLY A 179 11.30 -34.75 71.73
N ILE A 180 12.00 -34.19 70.74
CA ILE A 180 11.61 -34.17 69.35
C ILE A 180 12.12 -35.47 68.70
N ASP A 181 11.21 -36.35 68.32
CA ASP A 181 11.56 -37.53 67.53
C ASP A 181 12.37 -37.12 66.29
N ASP A 182 13.38 -37.93 65.90
CA ASP A 182 14.24 -37.63 64.74
C ASP A 182 13.44 -37.49 63.45
N GLU A 183 12.17 -37.90 63.41
CA GLU A 183 11.23 -37.70 62.25
C GLU A 183 10.73 -36.26 62.15
N ASP A 184 10.62 -35.49 63.22
CA ASP A 184 10.18 -34.07 63.23
C ASP A 184 11.35 -33.08 63.23
N ALA A 185 12.59 -33.55 63.13
CA ALA A 185 13.75 -32.69 63.07
C ALA A 185 13.84 -31.90 61.78
N PRO A 186 14.27 -30.61 61.87
CA PRO A 186 14.46 -29.79 60.62
C PRO A 186 15.42 -30.49 59.66
N PRO A 187 15.22 -30.38 58.33
CA PRO A 187 16.01 -31.09 57.31
C PRO A 187 17.53 -30.81 57.48
N PRO A 188 18.41 -31.77 57.17
CA PRO A 188 19.87 -31.61 57.35
C PRO A 188 20.38 -30.51 56.37
N LEU A 189 21.36 -29.71 56.81
CA LEU A 189 22.01 -28.67 56.03
C LEU A 189 22.91 -29.29 54.94
N THR A 190 22.30 -29.74 53.87
CA THR A 190 23.01 -30.31 52.71
C THR A 190 22.84 -29.39 51.50
N ALA A 191 23.79 -29.46 50.56
CA ALA A 191 23.70 -28.78 49.30
C ALA A 191 22.44 -29.21 48.50
N ALA A 192 22.05 -30.49 48.65
CA ALA A 192 20.86 -31.04 48.02
C ALA A 192 19.56 -30.36 48.49
N MET A 193 19.42 -30.12 49.84
CA MET A 193 18.24 -29.46 50.43
C MET A 193 18.06 -28.03 49.88
N ILE A 194 19.15 -27.26 49.86
CA ILE A 194 19.12 -25.87 49.36
C ILE A 194 18.73 -25.87 47.89
N ARG A 195 19.29 -26.77 47.09
CA ARG A 195 18.98 -26.89 45.65
C ARG A 195 17.52 -27.30 45.42
N GLU A 196 17.05 -28.31 46.18
CA GLU A 196 15.69 -28.82 46.07
C GLU A 196 14.64 -27.72 46.32
N LYS A 197 14.83 -26.97 47.39
CA LYS A 197 13.90 -25.83 47.73
C LYS A 197 13.90 -24.72 46.70
N LEU A 198 15.05 -24.38 46.14
CA LEU A 198 15.14 -23.38 45.09
C LEU A 198 14.60 -23.92 43.75
N ASP A 199 14.60 -25.23 43.52
CA ASP A 199 14.13 -25.87 42.29
C ASP A 199 12.68 -26.38 42.41
N GLU A 200 12.10 -26.50 43.61
CA GLU A 200 10.73 -26.97 43.86
C GLU A 200 9.71 -26.24 42.96
N ARG A 201 9.81 -24.92 42.91
CA ARG A 201 8.89 -24.08 42.08
C ARG A 201 9.12 -24.26 40.60
N THR A 202 10.35 -24.43 40.16
CA THR A 202 10.69 -24.69 38.75
C THR A 202 10.18 -26.08 38.33
N LYS A 203 10.30 -27.09 39.22
CA LYS A 203 9.74 -28.42 38.99
C LYS A 203 8.22 -28.43 39.06
N ALA A 204 7.63 -27.71 40.03
CA ALA A 204 6.17 -27.61 40.20
C ALA A 204 5.49 -26.89 39.03
N SER A 205 6.15 -25.93 38.41
CA SER A 205 5.63 -25.25 37.23
C SER A 205 5.61 -26.12 35.97
N GLY A 206 6.29 -27.26 35.95
CA GLY A 206 6.38 -28.15 34.78
C GLY A 206 7.02 -27.47 33.55
N ALA A 207 7.64 -26.31 33.73
CA ALA A 207 8.23 -25.53 32.65
C ALA A 207 9.45 -26.26 32.08
N LYS A 208 9.36 -26.71 30.85
CA LYS A 208 10.50 -27.21 30.09
C LYS A 208 11.48 -26.07 29.85
N ASP A 209 12.79 -26.38 29.95
CA ASP A 209 13.83 -25.42 29.57
C ASP A 209 13.55 -24.89 28.14
N PRO A 210 13.25 -23.60 27.98
CA PRO A 210 12.95 -23.05 26.65
C PRO A 210 14.16 -23.07 25.70
N TYR A 211 15.38 -23.18 26.26
CA TYR A 211 16.64 -23.17 25.50
C TYR A 211 17.53 -24.35 25.91
N PRO A 212 17.23 -25.59 25.47
CA PRO A 212 17.98 -26.78 25.83
C PRO A 212 19.48 -26.66 25.50
N GLY A 213 20.31 -26.82 26.51
CA GLY A 213 21.77 -26.66 26.37
C GLY A 213 22.23 -25.21 26.15
N GLY A 214 21.33 -24.24 26.29
CA GLY A 214 21.59 -22.82 26.07
C GLY A 214 21.48 -22.34 24.63
N TYR A 215 21.16 -23.20 23.66
CA TYR A 215 21.03 -22.85 22.24
C TYR A 215 19.60 -22.47 21.85
N TYR A 216 19.46 -21.65 20.81
CA TYR A 216 18.19 -21.42 20.12
C TYR A 216 17.85 -22.62 19.21
N ILE A 217 17.46 -23.71 19.82
CA ILE A 217 17.24 -25.01 19.18
C ILE A 217 15.76 -25.39 19.19
N GLU A 218 15.24 -25.87 18.04
CA GLU A 218 13.87 -26.34 17.92
C GLU A 218 13.65 -27.64 18.73
N PRO A 219 12.49 -27.85 19.35
CA PRO A 219 12.12 -29.13 19.93
C PRO A 219 12.25 -30.25 18.89
N GLY A 220 13.16 -31.23 19.17
CA GLY A 220 13.53 -32.28 18.22
C GLY A 220 14.95 -32.15 17.66
N GLY A 221 15.62 -31.03 17.90
CA GLY A 221 17.05 -30.87 17.65
C GLY A 221 17.45 -30.78 16.17
N ARG A 222 16.49 -30.47 15.27
CA ARG A 222 16.71 -30.43 13.81
C ARG A 222 16.99 -29.04 13.25
N LEU A 223 16.84 -28.01 14.05
CA LEU A 223 17.09 -26.62 13.66
C LEU A 223 17.74 -25.87 14.81
N ILE A 224 18.81 -25.12 14.50
CA ILE A 224 19.39 -24.10 15.38
C ILE A 224 19.35 -22.76 14.64
N ALA A 225 18.91 -21.70 15.34
CA ALA A 225 18.92 -20.35 14.84
C ALA A 225 20.12 -19.56 15.40
N ILE A 226 20.82 -18.81 14.53
CA ILE A 226 21.83 -17.85 14.89
C ILE A 226 21.31 -16.47 14.56
N LEU A 227 21.20 -15.59 15.53
CA LEU A 227 20.75 -14.22 15.37
C LEU A 227 21.96 -13.30 15.14
N LEU A 228 22.16 -12.85 13.92
CA LEU A 228 23.14 -11.84 13.56
C LEU A 228 22.43 -10.49 13.53
N ARG A 229 22.74 -9.64 14.49
CA ARG A 229 22.15 -8.31 14.63
C ARG A 229 23.05 -7.28 13.99
N THR A 230 22.44 -6.37 13.22
CA THR A 230 23.18 -5.43 12.39
C THR A 230 22.65 -4.00 12.53
N PRO A 231 23.53 -2.98 12.39
CA PRO A 231 23.12 -1.58 12.27
C PRO A 231 22.58 -1.22 10.88
N ILE A 232 22.48 -2.17 9.95
CA ILE A 232 21.99 -1.96 8.60
C ILE A 232 20.45 -1.85 8.66
N PRO A 233 19.84 -0.74 8.20
CA PRO A 233 18.38 -0.65 8.07
C PRO A 233 17.85 -1.69 7.05
N ALA A 234 16.69 -2.28 7.32
CA ALA A 234 16.09 -3.31 6.45
C ALA A 234 15.84 -2.84 4.99
N GLY A 235 15.74 -1.52 4.77
CA GLY A 235 15.59 -0.93 3.42
C GLY A 235 16.90 -0.71 2.64
N ASP A 236 18.06 -0.88 3.28
CA ASP A 236 19.37 -0.72 2.62
C ASP A 236 19.81 -2.04 1.98
N LEU A 237 19.37 -2.23 0.74
CA LEU A 237 19.58 -3.49 0.01
C LEU A 237 21.01 -3.73 -0.40
N ASP A 238 21.77 -2.68 -0.67
CA ASP A 238 23.16 -2.81 -1.14
C ASP A 238 24.06 -3.26 0.02
N ARG A 239 23.94 -2.64 1.19
CA ARG A 239 24.66 -3.09 2.38
C ARG A 239 24.17 -4.47 2.85
N THR A 240 22.88 -4.79 2.64
CA THR A 240 22.36 -6.13 2.95
C THR A 240 23.00 -7.20 2.07
N ARG A 241 23.21 -6.93 0.77
CA ARG A 241 23.92 -7.86 -0.13
C ARG A 241 25.38 -8.04 0.28
N ASP A 242 26.07 -6.94 0.60
CA ASP A 242 27.45 -6.99 1.07
C ASP A 242 27.57 -7.85 2.34
N LEU A 243 26.69 -7.65 3.32
CA LEU A 243 26.63 -8.49 4.52
C LEU A 243 26.42 -9.97 4.17
N LEU A 244 25.46 -10.29 3.29
CA LEU A 244 25.19 -11.67 2.88
C LEU A 244 26.36 -12.32 2.17
N GLU A 245 27.07 -11.60 1.32
CA GLU A 245 28.26 -12.10 0.63
C GLU A 245 29.37 -12.42 1.62
N GLN A 246 29.61 -11.54 2.58
CA GLN A 246 30.61 -11.78 3.62
C GLN A 246 30.21 -12.94 4.54
N VAL A 247 28.96 -13.03 4.97
CA VAL A 247 28.43 -14.15 5.77
C VAL A 247 28.56 -15.48 5.01
N ASN A 248 28.19 -15.51 3.73
CA ASN A 248 28.34 -16.71 2.90
C ASN A 248 29.80 -17.12 2.75
N THR A 249 30.71 -16.16 2.63
CA THR A 249 32.16 -16.43 2.57
C THR A 249 32.65 -17.09 3.86
N VAL A 250 32.16 -16.63 5.02
CA VAL A 250 32.50 -17.23 6.32
C VAL A 250 31.90 -18.64 6.41
N ILE A 251 30.64 -18.82 6.05
CA ILE A 251 29.97 -20.15 6.06
C ILE A 251 30.73 -21.13 5.15
N ALA A 252 31.13 -20.71 3.94
CA ALA A 252 31.87 -21.54 3.03
C ALA A 252 33.26 -21.92 3.55
N ARG A 253 33.89 -21.04 4.35
CA ARG A 253 35.20 -21.33 5.00
C ARG A 253 35.07 -22.37 6.10
N VAL A 254 34.01 -22.28 6.91
CA VAL A 254 33.76 -23.25 8.01
C VAL A 254 33.24 -24.60 7.44
N ASP A 255 32.57 -24.55 6.30
CA ASP A 255 32.01 -25.66 5.53
C ASP A 255 31.11 -26.61 6.34
N PRO A 256 29.78 -26.41 6.28
CA PRO A 256 28.83 -27.22 7.06
C PRO A 256 28.90 -28.71 6.77
N LYS A 257 29.36 -29.11 5.57
CA LYS A 257 29.48 -30.51 5.14
C LYS A 257 30.57 -31.30 5.88
N GLN A 258 31.53 -30.61 6.50
CA GLN A 258 32.53 -31.24 7.39
C GLN A 258 31.91 -31.74 8.70
N PHE A 259 30.78 -31.22 9.10
CA PHE A 259 30.06 -31.58 10.32
C PHE A 259 28.95 -32.61 10.06
N ASP A 260 28.20 -32.42 8.97
CA ASP A 260 27.19 -33.38 8.50
C ASP A 260 26.88 -33.12 7.01
N LEU A 261 26.87 -34.20 6.19
CA LEU A 261 26.60 -34.08 4.75
C LEU A 261 25.18 -33.59 4.43
N ALA A 262 24.21 -33.84 5.32
CA ALA A 262 22.83 -33.42 5.16
C ALA A 262 22.57 -32.04 5.76
N MET A 263 23.59 -31.38 6.32
CA MET A 263 23.44 -30.04 6.90
C MET A 263 23.16 -29.01 5.82
N THR A 264 22.15 -28.18 6.05
CA THR A 264 21.78 -27.04 5.22
C THR A 264 21.78 -25.73 6.02
N VAL A 265 22.21 -24.66 5.37
CA VAL A 265 22.22 -23.32 5.95
C VAL A 265 21.34 -22.43 5.11
N ASN A 266 20.35 -21.82 5.73
CA ASN A 266 19.39 -20.94 5.13
C ASN A 266 19.32 -19.60 5.88
N PHE A 267 18.69 -18.58 5.28
CA PHE A 267 18.58 -17.25 5.86
C PHE A 267 17.12 -16.84 6.04
N THR A 268 16.86 -16.13 7.13
CA THR A 268 15.59 -15.44 7.39
C THR A 268 15.85 -14.16 8.20
N GLY A 269 14.83 -13.54 8.76
CA GLY A 269 14.95 -12.29 9.49
C GLY A 269 14.44 -11.10 8.67
N ASN A 270 14.34 -9.92 9.30
CA ASN A 270 13.73 -8.76 8.66
C ASN A 270 14.54 -8.22 7.46
N LEU A 271 15.86 -8.39 7.44
CA LEU A 271 16.69 -8.04 6.27
C LEU A 271 16.32 -8.87 5.04
N ILE A 272 16.22 -10.19 5.20
CA ILE A 272 15.88 -11.10 4.10
C ILE A 272 14.46 -10.88 3.65
N THR A 273 13.53 -10.74 4.60
CA THR A 273 12.12 -10.47 4.28
C THR A 273 11.96 -9.15 3.51
N ALA A 274 12.66 -8.09 3.91
CA ALA A 274 12.63 -6.80 3.21
C ALA A 274 13.22 -6.90 1.80
N MET A 275 14.32 -7.65 1.63
CA MET A 275 14.93 -7.88 0.32
C MET A 275 14.01 -8.68 -0.61
N GLU A 276 13.36 -9.73 -0.08
CA GLU A 276 12.38 -10.52 -0.81
C GLU A 276 11.15 -9.67 -1.19
N GLU A 277 10.60 -8.89 -0.25
CA GLU A 277 9.47 -8.00 -0.50
C GLU A 277 9.81 -6.96 -1.57
N TYR A 278 10.98 -6.34 -1.50
CA TYR A 278 11.43 -5.41 -2.54
C TYR A 278 11.51 -6.07 -3.92
N SER A 279 12.13 -7.25 -3.99
CA SER A 279 12.25 -8.01 -5.24
C SER A 279 10.88 -8.41 -5.80
N GLN A 280 9.98 -8.87 -4.93
CA GLN A 280 8.61 -9.22 -5.31
C GLN A 280 7.83 -8.00 -5.81
N ILE A 281 7.90 -6.86 -5.10
CA ILE A 281 7.24 -5.62 -5.51
C ILE A 281 7.80 -5.15 -6.86
N LYS A 282 9.12 -5.14 -7.03
CA LYS A 282 9.75 -4.73 -8.28
C LYS A 282 9.32 -5.59 -9.46
N ASN A 283 9.32 -6.92 -9.28
CA ASN A 283 8.90 -7.86 -10.31
C ASN A 283 7.41 -7.72 -10.63
N ASP A 284 6.57 -7.58 -9.61
CA ASP A 284 5.13 -7.37 -9.74
C ASP A 284 4.81 -6.10 -10.52
N LEU A 285 5.44 -4.97 -10.17
CA LEU A 285 5.27 -3.70 -10.87
C LEU A 285 5.70 -3.79 -12.34
N SER A 286 6.80 -4.49 -12.62
CA SER A 286 7.27 -4.73 -13.97
C SER A 286 6.29 -5.60 -14.76
N GLU A 287 5.83 -6.71 -14.17
CA GLU A 287 4.87 -7.64 -14.79
C GLU A 287 3.56 -6.93 -15.12
N VAL A 288 2.97 -6.25 -14.12
CA VAL A 288 1.72 -5.48 -14.28
C VAL A 288 1.87 -4.38 -15.33
N GLY A 289 3.00 -3.66 -15.32
CA GLY A 289 3.28 -2.61 -16.30
C GLY A 289 3.37 -3.15 -17.73
N VAL A 290 4.13 -4.23 -17.94
CA VAL A 290 4.27 -4.87 -19.26
C VAL A 290 2.94 -5.43 -19.74
N TRP A 291 2.20 -6.15 -18.91
CA TRP A 291 0.88 -6.67 -19.25
C TRP A 291 -0.11 -5.56 -19.57
N GLY A 292 -0.17 -4.50 -18.74
CA GLY A 292 -1.06 -3.37 -18.96
C GLY A 292 -0.80 -2.68 -20.30
N VAL A 293 0.47 -2.31 -20.56
CA VAL A 293 0.84 -1.66 -21.83
C VAL A 293 0.58 -2.59 -23.02
N SER A 294 0.89 -3.88 -22.91
CA SER A 294 0.67 -4.85 -23.99
C SER A 294 -0.81 -5.02 -24.33
N LEU A 295 -1.68 -5.11 -23.31
CA LEU A 295 -3.13 -5.21 -23.50
C LEU A 295 -3.70 -3.94 -24.15
N ILE A 296 -3.26 -2.76 -23.69
CA ILE A 296 -3.66 -1.47 -24.27
C ILE A 296 -3.29 -1.40 -25.76
N LEU A 297 -2.02 -1.68 -26.08
CA LEU A 297 -1.54 -1.67 -27.46
C LEU A 297 -2.22 -2.75 -28.32
N GLY A 298 -2.50 -3.91 -27.74
CA GLY A 298 -3.22 -5.01 -28.39
C GLY A 298 -4.64 -4.59 -28.82
N VAL A 299 -5.39 -3.94 -27.93
CA VAL A 299 -6.74 -3.46 -28.24
C VAL A 299 -6.72 -2.34 -29.26
N VAL A 300 -5.77 -1.41 -29.16
CA VAL A 300 -5.59 -0.35 -30.17
C VAL A 300 -5.27 -0.96 -31.54
N PHE A 301 -4.41 -2.01 -31.57
CA PHE A 301 -4.14 -2.74 -32.81
C PHE A 301 -5.39 -3.41 -33.38
N LEU A 302 -6.16 -4.12 -32.55
CA LEU A 302 -7.39 -4.79 -32.96
C LEU A 302 -8.45 -3.81 -33.51
N PHE A 303 -8.50 -2.60 -32.97
CA PHE A 303 -9.42 -1.59 -33.44
C PHE A 303 -9.02 -0.98 -34.77
N TYR A 304 -7.76 -0.59 -34.94
CA TYR A 304 -7.29 0.04 -36.17
C TYR A 304 -6.83 -0.97 -37.21
N MET A 305 -6.44 -2.17 -36.82
CA MET A 305 -5.88 -3.24 -37.70
C MET A 305 -4.72 -2.75 -38.60
N ARG A 306 -3.94 -1.77 -38.12
CA ARG A 306 -2.86 -1.12 -38.84
C ARG A 306 -1.66 -0.86 -37.93
N ILE A 307 -0.60 -1.65 -38.13
CA ILE A 307 0.61 -1.56 -37.34
C ILE A 307 1.22 -0.15 -37.32
N ARG A 308 1.15 0.60 -38.41
CA ARG A 308 1.69 1.98 -38.50
C ARG A 308 0.92 2.95 -37.61
N VAL A 309 -0.39 2.82 -37.53
CA VAL A 309 -1.23 3.63 -36.64
C VAL A 309 -0.91 3.28 -35.20
N LEU A 310 -0.78 2.00 -34.88
CA LEU A 310 -0.36 1.54 -33.57
C LEU A 310 1.00 2.12 -33.17
N VAL A 311 2.00 2.00 -34.04
CA VAL A 311 3.36 2.52 -33.78
C VAL A 311 3.34 4.04 -33.60
N ALA A 312 2.60 4.76 -34.44
CA ALA A 312 2.49 6.22 -34.32
C ALA A 312 1.90 6.64 -32.96
N MET A 313 0.85 5.96 -32.53
CA MET A 313 0.20 6.24 -31.24
C MET A 313 1.07 5.79 -30.06
N ALA A 314 1.69 4.64 -30.14
CA ALA A 314 2.60 4.13 -29.12
C ALA A 314 3.81 5.08 -28.92
N LEU A 315 4.42 5.55 -30.01
CA LEU A 315 5.52 6.52 -29.94
C LEU A 315 5.07 7.86 -29.34
N SER A 316 3.88 8.36 -29.70
CA SER A 316 3.40 9.64 -29.17
C SER A 316 3.11 9.57 -27.65
N VAL A 317 2.49 8.50 -27.17
CA VAL A 317 2.26 8.33 -25.72
C VAL A 317 3.55 8.04 -24.96
N ALA A 318 4.51 7.34 -25.59
CA ALA A 318 5.82 7.08 -24.99
C ALA A 318 6.58 8.39 -24.71
N VAL A 319 6.50 9.39 -25.59
CA VAL A 319 7.08 10.72 -25.36
C VAL A 319 6.53 11.34 -24.08
N GLY A 320 5.21 11.43 -23.95
CA GLY A 320 4.55 12.00 -22.77
C GLY A 320 4.88 11.24 -21.50
N THR A 321 4.90 9.90 -21.57
CA THR A 321 5.26 9.03 -20.44
C THR A 321 6.72 9.22 -20.04
N MET A 322 7.66 9.24 -20.99
CA MET A 322 9.09 9.50 -20.67
C MET A 322 9.30 10.86 -20.03
N TRP A 323 8.66 11.89 -20.54
CA TRP A 323 8.71 13.21 -19.91
C TRP A 323 8.16 13.17 -18.49
N THR A 324 7.06 12.48 -18.27
CA THR A 324 6.45 12.34 -16.94
C THR A 324 7.44 11.77 -15.93
N PHE A 325 8.09 10.64 -16.27
CA PHE A 325 9.04 10.00 -15.35
C PHE A 325 10.37 10.74 -15.27
N GLY A 326 10.81 11.40 -16.35
CA GLY A 326 11.97 12.30 -16.32
C GLY A 326 11.76 13.48 -15.36
N PHE A 327 10.61 14.15 -15.45
CA PHE A 327 10.25 15.21 -14.50
C PHE A 327 10.01 14.68 -13.09
N THR A 328 9.49 13.45 -12.92
CA THR A 328 9.39 12.81 -11.61
C THR A 328 10.74 12.70 -10.93
N TYR A 329 11.79 12.33 -11.66
CA TYR A 329 13.14 12.32 -11.10
C TYR A 329 13.59 13.71 -10.63
N LEU A 330 13.32 14.76 -11.39
CA LEU A 330 13.72 16.13 -11.04
C LEU A 330 12.93 16.70 -9.85
N LEU A 331 11.64 16.33 -9.72
CA LEU A 331 10.77 16.90 -8.69
C LEU A 331 10.73 16.06 -7.40
N ILE A 332 10.85 14.74 -7.51
CA ILE A 332 10.64 13.80 -6.40
C ILE A 332 11.90 12.96 -6.14
N GLY A 333 12.60 12.52 -7.19
CA GLY A 333 13.84 11.72 -7.13
C GLY A 333 13.63 10.21 -6.96
N HIS A 334 12.45 9.76 -6.54
CA HIS A 334 12.15 8.34 -6.29
C HIS A 334 10.68 8.01 -6.57
N LEU A 335 10.40 6.73 -6.71
CA LEU A 335 9.05 6.17 -6.70
C LEU A 335 8.79 5.46 -5.38
N ASN A 336 7.55 5.43 -4.94
CA ASN A 336 7.11 4.59 -3.82
C ASN A 336 6.21 3.45 -4.31
N ALA A 337 5.86 2.53 -3.43
CA ALA A 337 5.00 1.39 -3.78
C ALA A 337 3.64 1.80 -4.39
N SER A 338 3.11 2.98 -3.99
CA SER A 338 1.85 3.51 -4.51
C SER A 338 1.98 4.19 -5.88
N THR A 339 3.19 4.56 -6.32
CA THR A 339 3.42 5.28 -7.58
C THR A 339 4.08 4.43 -8.66
N GLY A 340 4.64 3.27 -8.30
CA GLY A 340 5.35 2.42 -9.25
C GLY A 340 4.47 1.90 -10.39
N PHE A 341 3.17 1.68 -10.14
CA PHE A 341 2.23 1.20 -11.16
C PHE A 341 1.62 2.30 -12.06
N LEU A 342 1.94 3.58 -11.81
CA LEU A 342 1.42 4.70 -12.59
C LEU A 342 1.79 4.66 -14.07
N VAL A 343 2.85 3.94 -14.46
CA VAL A 343 3.22 3.79 -15.88
C VAL A 343 2.02 3.28 -16.69
N GLY A 344 1.38 2.21 -16.25
CA GLY A 344 0.21 1.63 -16.93
C GLY A 344 -0.97 2.60 -16.99
N ILE A 345 -1.21 3.35 -15.91
CA ILE A 345 -2.30 4.34 -15.84
C ILE A 345 -2.02 5.54 -16.76
N VAL A 346 -0.81 6.08 -16.75
CA VAL A 346 -0.41 7.21 -17.60
C VAL A 346 -0.48 6.82 -19.09
N VAL A 347 -0.02 5.61 -19.44
CA VAL A 347 -0.13 5.11 -20.82
C VAL A 347 -1.59 4.87 -21.19
N GLY A 348 -2.39 4.20 -20.34
CA GLY A 348 -3.78 3.84 -20.60
C GLY A 348 -4.69 5.05 -20.79
N ASN A 349 -4.52 6.09 -19.99
CA ASN A 349 -5.29 7.33 -20.11
C ASN A 349 -4.66 8.28 -21.13
N GLY A 350 -3.34 8.34 -21.23
CA GLY A 350 -2.61 9.23 -22.14
C GLY A 350 -2.83 8.89 -23.62
N ILE A 351 -3.01 7.61 -23.95
CA ILE A 351 -3.25 7.17 -25.33
C ILE A 351 -4.61 7.65 -25.87
N ASN A 352 -5.56 7.98 -24.98
CA ASN A 352 -6.91 8.42 -25.33
C ASN A 352 -6.90 9.68 -26.21
N PHE A 353 -6.00 10.62 -25.92
CA PHE A 353 -5.82 11.83 -26.75
C PHE A 353 -5.41 11.49 -28.18
N GLY A 354 -4.50 10.51 -28.31
CA GLY A 354 -4.09 9.96 -29.60
C GLY A 354 -5.22 9.24 -30.33
N ILE A 355 -6.05 8.47 -29.64
CA ILE A 355 -7.20 7.75 -30.21
C ILE A 355 -8.20 8.74 -30.83
N ILE A 356 -8.57 9.79 -30.08
CA ILE A 356 -9.52 10.79 -30.54
C ILE A 356 -8.95 11.60 -31.70
N TYR A 357 -7.68 12.02 -31.60
CA TYR A 357 -6.99 12.71 -32.69
C TYR A 357 -6.91 11.83 -33.93
N MET A 358 -6.48 10.57 -33.81
CA MET A 358 -6.34 9.63 -34.93
C MET A 358 -7.68 9.33 -35.59
N ALA A 359 -8.75 9.14 -34.83
CA ALA A 359 -10.09 8.89 -35.35
C ALA A 359 -10.52 10.05 -36.26
N ARG A 360 -10.29 11.31 -35.83
CA ARG A 360 -10.63 12.50 -36.61
C ARG A 360 -9.69 12.71 -37.79
N TYR A 361 -8.40 12.47 -37.65
CA TYR A 361 -7.43 12.51 -38.73
C TYR A 361 -7.80 11.54 -39.86
N MET A 362 -8.08 10.29 -39.52
CA MET A 362 -8.44 9.26 -40.51
C MET A 362 -9.77 9.54 -41.19
N GLU A 363 -10.72 10.13 -40.51
CA GLU A 363 -11.99 10.58 -41.10
C GLU A 363 -11.75 11.69 -42.15
N ALA A 364 -11.04 12.76 -41.79
CA ALA A 364 -10.72 13.86 -42.69
C ALA A 364 -9.80 13.42 -43.85
N ARG A 365 -8.87 12.46 -43.60
CA ARG A 365 -7.91 12.00 -44.60
C ARG A 365 -8.52 11.22 -45.76
N ARG A 366 -9.81 10.82 -45.62
CA ARG A 366 -10.56 10.19 -46.74
C ARG A 366 -10.74 11.10 -47.94
N THR A 367 -10.84 12.42 -47.69
CA THR A 367 -11.17 13.41 -48.70
C THR A 367 -10.18 14.57 -48.81
N SER A 368 -9.24 14.66 -47.87
CA SER A 368 -8.34 15.82 -47.72
C SER A 368 -6.85 15.43 -47.77
N SER A 369 -5.99 16.44 -48.01
CA SER A 369 -4.52 16.29 -47.92
C SER A 369 -4.06 15.92 -46.49
N ILE A 370 -2.78 15.50 -46.35
CA ILE A 370 -2.17 15.23 -45.04
C ILE A 370 -2.23 16.48 -44.14
N TYR A 371 -1.93 17.66 -44.72
CA TYR A 371 -1.96 18.93 -44.00
C TYR A 371 -3.39 19.29 -43.55
N ASP A 372 -4.37 19.22 -44.45
CA ASP A 372 -5.76 19.59 -44.14
C ASP A 372 -6.38 18.62 -43.13
N ALA A 373 -6.09 17.33 -43.25
CA ALA A 373 -6.56 16.31 -42.33
C ALA A 373 -5.97 16.52 -40.91
N ALA A 374 -4.66 16.83 -40.80
CA ALA A 374 -4.02 17.13 -39.53
C ALA A 374 -4.55 18.45 -38.94
N LEU A 375 -4.75 19.50 -39.75
CA LEU A 375 -5.33 20.76 -39.29
C LEU A 375 -6.76 20.59 -38.79
N THR A 376 -7.57 19.81 -39.50
CA THR A 376 -8.94 19.48 -39.09
C THR A 376 -8.94 18.73 -37.76
N ALA A 377 -8.08 17.72 -37.62
CA ALA A 377 -7.93 16.99 -36.37
C ALA A 377 -7.52 17.90 -35.20
N HIS A 378 -6.55 18.79 -35.41
CA HIS A 378 -6.17 19.79 -34.41
C HIS A 378 -7.34 20.66 -33.99
N VAL A 379 -7.98 21.33 -34.95
CA VAL A 379 -8.99 22.35 -34.68
C VAL A 379 -10.26 21.78 -34.01
N GLU A 380 -10.65 20.56 -34.39
CA GLU A 380 -11.90 19.98 -33.90
C GLU A 380 -11.73 19.18 -32.58
N THR A 381 -10.53 18.69 -32.26
CA THR A 381 -10.35 17.83 -31.07
C THR A 381 -9.65 18.50 -29.89
N TRP A 382 -8.86 19.57 -30.12
CA TRP A 382 -8.01 20.15 -29.09
C TRP A 382 -8.77 20.60 -27.83
N LEU A 383 -9.93 21.22 -27.98
CA LEU A 383 -10.65 21.80 -26.84
C LEU A 383 -11.25 20.73 -25.95
N ALA A 384 -11.85 19.69 -26.52
CA ALA A 384 -12.44 18.60 -25.78
C ALA A 384 -11.35 17.79 -25.06
N THR A 385 -10.26 17.45 -25.78
CA THR A 385 -9.17 16.66 -25.21
C THR A 385 -8.33 17.45 -24.20
N LEU A 386 -8.17 18.78 -24.38
CA LEU A 386 -7.54 19.63 -23.36
C LEU A 386 -8.40 19.73 -22.11
N ALA A 387 -9.72 19.87 -22.27
CA ALA A 387 -10.62 19.87 -21.12
C ALA A 387 -10.60 18.53 -20.37
N ALA A 388 -10.54 17.41 -21.10
CA ALA A 388 -10.39 16.08 -20.53
C ALA A 388 -9.03 15.91 -19.82
N ALA A 389 -7.92 16.33 -20.45
CA ALA A 389 -6.60 16.32 -19.84
C ALA A 389 -6.54 17.19 -18.58
N GLY A 390 -7.17 18.36 -18.62
CA GLY A 390 -7.27 19.28 -17.49
C GLY A 390 -8.12 18.71 -16.36
N ALA A 391 -9.25 18.07 -16.67
CA ALA A 391 -10.10 17.42 -15.68
C ALA A 391 -9.35 16.27 -15.00
N ALA A 392 -8.66 15.43 -15.77
CA ALA A 392 -7.82 14.36 -15.25
C ALA A 392 -6.64 14.91 -14.42
N MET A 393 -6.00 16.01 -14.87
CA MET A 393 -4.94 16.68 -14.12
C MET A 393 -5.44 17.19 -12.75
N VAL A 394 -6.61 17.82 -12.72
CA VAL A 394 -7.20 18.33 -11.48
C VAL A 394 -7.64 17.18 -10.57
N ALA A 395 -8.19 16.11 -11.15
CA ALA A 395 -8.58 14.93 -10.39
C ALA A 395 -7.40 14.26 -9.69
N HIS A 396 -6.28 14.07 -10.40
CA HIS A 396 -5.04 13.60 -9.77
C HIS A 396 -4.47 14.65 -8.80
N GLY A 397 -4.46 15.93 -9.20
CA GLY A 397 -3.99 17.05 -8.40
C GLY A 397 -4.77 17.26 -7.09
N SER A 398 -6.02 16.79 -7.01
CA SER A 398 -6.81 16.85 -5.77
C SER A 398 -6.15 16.08 -4.61
N LEU A 399 -5.30 15.10 -4.94
CA LEU A 399 -4.54 14.35 -3.94
C LEU A 399 -3.42 15.18 -3.27
N LEU A 400 -3.07 16.34 -3.82
CA LEU A 400 -2.08 17.25 -3.21
C LEU A 400 -2.55 17.83 -1.88
N VAL A 401 -3.86 17.88 -1.65
CA VAL A 401 -4.44 18.39 -0.40
C VAL A 401 -4.33 17.40 0.75
N THR A 402 -4.08 16.12 0.45
CA THR A 402 -3.92 15.09 1.48
C THR A 402 -2.61 15.29 2.23
N ASP A 403 -2.57 14.87 3.49
CA ASP A 403 -1.32 14.88 4.26
C ASP A 403 -0.39 13.72 3.90
N PHE A 404 -0.90 12.72 3.20
CA PHE A 404 -0.17 11.52 2.83
C PHE A 404 0.78 11.76 1.66
N ARG A 405 2.11 11.69 1.88
CA ARG A 405 3.13 11.96 0.86
C ARG A 405 3.02 11.04 -0.36
N GLY A 406 2.68 9.77 -0.15
CA GLY A 406 2.47 8.82 -1.23
C GLY A 406 1.37 9.27 -2.20
N PHE A 407 0.29 9.85 -1.69
CA PHE A 407 -0.82 10.37 -2.53
C PHE A 407 -0.43 11.67 -3.21
N LYS A 408 0.34 12.55 -2.53
CA LYS A 408 0.88 13.76 -3.18
C LYS A 408 1.74 13.39 -4.38
N HIS A 409 2.64 12.42 -4.24
CA HIS A 409 3.46 11.94 -5.35
C HIS A 409 2.61 11.33 -6.46
N PHE A 410 1.60 10.52 -6.11
CA PHE A 410 0.65 9.96 -7.07
C PHE A 410 -0.08 11.07 -7.85
N GLY A 411 -0.54 12.10 -7.14
CA GLY A 411 -1.22 13.27 -7.72
C GLY A 411 -0.33 14.07 -8.67
N ILE A 412 0.92 14.33 -8.28
CA ILE A 412 1.91 15.05 -9.12
C ILE A 412 2.19 14.24 -10.39
N ILE A 413 2.57 12.97 -10.25
CA ILE A 413 2.97 12.12 -11.38
C ILE A 413 1.77 11.91 -12.33
N GLY A 414 0.61 11.54 -11.80
CA GLY A 414 -0.58 11.29 -12.60
C GLY A 414 -1.09 12.57 -13.29
N GLY A 415 -1.23 13.65 -12.54
CA GLY A 415 -1.71 14.93 -13.07
C GLY A 415 -0.79 15.53 -14.14
N MET A 416 0.50 15.54 -13.87
CA MET A 416 1.52 15.98 -14.82
C MET A 416 1.54 15.05 -16.05
N GLY A 417 1.41 13.74 -15.84
CA GLY A 417 1.39 12.74 -16.90
C GLY A 417 0.27 12.96 -17.90
N MET A 418 -0.95 13.29 -17.44
CA MET A 418 -2.07 13.58 -18.33
C MET A 418 -1.78 14.77 -19.23
N MET A 419 -1.27 15.87 -18.68
CA MET A 419 -0.94 17.07 -19.46
C MET A 419 0.22 16.83 -20.42
N LEU A 420 1.29 16.15 -19.98
CA LEU A 420 2.44 15.87 -20.84
C LEU A 420 2.11 14.88 -21.97
N CYS A 421 1.24 13.90 -21.74
CA CYS A 421 0.75 13.01 -22.78
C CYS A 421 -0.11 13.77 -23.82
N TRP A 422 -0.97 14.70 -23.37
CA TRP A 422 -1.71 15.59 -24.28
C TRP A 422 -0.77 16.44 -25.12
N ILE A 423 0.21 17.12 -24.50
CA ILE A 423 1.21 17.95 -25.19
C ILE A 423 2.00 17.09 -26.20
N GLY A 424 2.52 15.93 -25.76
CA GLY A 424 3.26 15.00 -26.60
C GLY A 424 2.46 14.53 -27.82
N THR A 425 1.18 14.25 -27.63
CA THR A 425 0.28 13.83 -28.72
C THR A 425 0.11 14.96 -29.75
N TYR A 426 -0.24 16.17 -29.32
CA TYR A 426 -0.48 17.29 -30.24
C TYR A 426 0.79 17.83 -30.88
N LEU A 427 1.95 17.69 -30.24
CA LEU A 427 3.23 18.12 -30.84
C LEU A 427 3.83 17.09 -31.81
N PHE A 428 3.72 15.80 -31.52
CA PHE A 428 4.53 14.82 -32.24
C PHE A 428 3.73 13.82 -33.09
N LEU A 429 2.50 13.46 -32.69
CA LEU A 429 1.68 12.50 -33.46
C LEU A 429 1.51 12.94 -34.93
N PRO A 430 1.18 14.21 -35.25
CA PRO A 430 1.04 14.66 -36.65
C PRO A 430 2.34 14.51 -37.46
N SER A 431 3.50 14.77 -36.84
CA SER A 431 4.79 14.62 -37.52
C SER A 431 5.15 13.15 -37.78
N ILE A 432 4.80 12.24 -36.82
CA ILE A 432 4.96 10.79 -37.02
C ILE A 432 4.09 10.31 -38.17
N LEU A 433 2.84 10.79 -38.23
CA LEU A 433 1.92 10.46 -39.31
C LEU A 433 2.41 11.02 -40.67
N ALA A 434 2.81 12.30 -40.73
CA ALA A 434 3.31 12.92 -41.94
C ALA A 434 4.55 12.18 -42.48
N LEU A 435 5.49 11.79 -41.59
CA LEU A 435 6.65 11.00 -41.99
C LEU A 435 6.26 9.59 -42.46
N SER A 436 5.38 8.92 -41.73
CA SER A 436 4.88 7.58 -42.09
C SER A 436 4.16 7.57 -43.43
N GLU A 437 3.34 8.59 -43.73
CA GLU A 437 2.62 8.71 -45.00
C GLU A 437 3.52 9.11 -46.18
N ARG A 438 4.64 9.83 -45.96
CA ARG A 438 5.64 10.07 -47.00
C ARG A 438 6.34 8.79 -47.44
N ILE A 439 6.56 7.84 -46.49
CA ILE A 439 7.18 6.54 -46.81
C ILE A 439 6.17 5.64 -47.52
N SER A 440 4.94 5.62 -47.08
CA SER A 440 3.85 4.85 -47.67
C SER A 440 2.49 5.44 -47.26
N PRO A 441 1.70 5.95 -48.23
CA PRO A 441 0.39 6.53 -47.93
C PRO A 441 -0.50 5.56 -47.16
N ILE A 442 -1.27 6.10 -46.20
CA ILE A 442 -2.29 5.31 -45.50
C ILE A 442 -3.47 5.17 -46.43
N PRO A 443 -3.80 3.96 -46.97
CA PRO A 443 -4.89 3.81 -47.89
C PRO A 443 -6.22 4.20 -47.22
N PRO A 444 -7.16 4.85 -47.98
CA PRO A 444 -8.49 5.13 -47.45
C PRO A 444 -9.15 3.86 -46.92
N GLU A 445 -9.89 3.97 -45.81
CA GLU A 445 -10.58 2.80 -45.25
C GLU A 445 -11.76 2.40 -46.11
N HIS A 446 -11.65 1.27 -46.78
CA HIS A 446 -12.72 0.63 -47.53
C HIS A 446 -12.92 -0.80 -47.06
N GLY A 447 -14.14 -1.33 -47.11
CA GLY A 447 -14.44 -2.74 -46.90
C GLY A 447 -14.69 -3.17 -45.47
N VAL A 448 -14.19 -4.37 -45.10
CA VAL A 448 -14.52 -5.05 -43.84
C VAL A 448 -14.01 -4.30 -42.61
N VAL A 449 -12.80 -3.73 -42.66
CA VAL A 449 -12.16 -3.04 -41.50
C VAL A 449 -12.96 -1.78 -41.14
N ALA A 450 -13.41 -1.00 -42.15
CA ALA A 450 -14.24 0.19 -41.88
C ALA A 450 -15.59 -0.22 -41.27
N ARG A 451 -16.17 -1.34 -41.71
CA ARG A 451 -17.44 -1.86 -41.14
C ARG A 451 -17.25 -2.38 -39.72
N LEU A 452 -16.15 -3.07 -39.40
CA LEU A 452 -15.86 -3.53 -38.07
C LEU A 452 -15.66 -2.36 -37.10
N ARG A 453 -14.89 -1.34 -37.52
CA ARG A 453 -14.65 -0.15 -36.69
C ARG A 453 -15.93 0.64 -36.38
N ALA A 454 -16.77 0.85 -37.40
CA ALA A 454 -18.11 1.43 -37.20
C ALA A 454 -19.02 0.50 -36.39
N GLY A 455 -18.74 -0.81 -36.39
CA GLY A 455 -19.48 -1.81 -35.61
C GLY A 455 -19.45 -1.61 -34.10
N TYR A 456 -18.35 -1.09 -33.53
CA TYR A 456 -18.24 -0.90 -32.09
C TYR A 456 -19.24 0.10 -31.52
N GLY A 457 -19.54 1.20 -32.25
CA GLY A 457 -20.54 2.20 -31.84
C GLY A 457 -21.99 1.80 -32.20
N ARG A 458 -22.18 0.88 -33.16
CA ARG A 458 -23.53 0.54 -33.68
C ARG A 458 -24.50 -0.01 -32.66
N PRO A 459 -24.13 -0.95 -31.73
CA PRO A 459 -25.05 -1.43 -30.71
C PRO A 459 -25.57 -0.31 -29.81
N PHE A 460 -24.67 0.56 -29.36
CA PHE A 460 -25.03 1.69 -28.49
C PHE A 460 -25.90 2.70 -29.25
N ALA A 461 -25.53 3.00 -30.51
CA ALA A 461 -26.33 3.87 -31.39
C ALA A 461 -27.73 3.29 -31.67
N TYR A 462 -27.82 1.98 -31.93
CA TYR A 462 -29.09 1.30 -32.15
C TYR A 462 -29.99 1.39 -30.90
N LEU A 463 -29.45 1.08 -29.74
CA LEU A 463 -30.18 1.13 -28.46
C LEU A 463 -30.63 2.57 -28.15
N ALA A 464 -29.70 3.53 -28.18
CA ALA A 464 -29.99 4.94 -27.86
C ALA A 464 -30.97 5.58 -28.87
N HIS A 465 -30.96 5.18 -30.14
CA HIS A 465 -31.83 5.72 -31.16
C HIS A 465 -33.25 5.12 -31.16
N ASN A 466 -33.35 3.79 -31.03
CA ASN A 466 -34.63 3.08 -31.13
C ASN A 466 -35.43 3.05 -29.82
N PHE A 467 -34.70 3.03 -28.67
CA PHE A 467 -35.31 2.96 -27.34
C PHE A 467 -34.95 4.14 -26.42
N PRO A 468 -34.98 5.42 -26.95
CA PRO A 468 -34.44 6.56 -26.23
C PRO A 468 -35.14 6.83 -24.90
N ARG A 469 -36.47 6.63 -24.85
CA ARG A 469 -37.26 6.81 -23.63
C ARG A 469 -36.99 5.73 -22.59
N VAL A 470 -36.93 4.47 -23.00
CA VAL A 470 -36.69 3.35 -22.12
C VAL A 470 -35.31 3.47 -21.45
N ILE A 471 -34.28 3.72 -22.26
CA ILE A 471 -32.90 3.83 -21.77
C ILE A 471 -32.72 5.04 -20.84
N ALA A 472 -33.27 6.21 -21.20
CA ALA A 472 -33.17 7.40 -20.36
C ALA A 472 -33.88 7.18 -19.00
N VAL A 473 -35.11 6.60 -19.02
CA VAL A 473 -35.85 6.35 -17.79
C VAL A 473 -35.20 5.28 -16.95
N THR A 474 -34.81 4.14 -17.55
CA THR A 474 -34.10 3.06 -16.84
C THR A 474 -32.79 3.54 -16.26
N GLY A 475 -32.00 4.38 -17.00
CA GLY A 475 -30.78 4.98 -16.50
C GLY A 475 -31.00 5.84 -15.26
N VAL A 476 -32.05 6.67 -15.25
CA VAL A 476 -32.41 7.48 -14.08
C VAL A 476 -32.87 6.59 -12.91
N LEU A 477 -33.70 5.57 -13.15
CA LEU A 477 -34.16 4.65 -12.10
C LEU A 477 -33.00 3.86 -11.48
N LEU A 478 -32.11 3.33 -12.32
CA LEU A 478 -30.88 2.68 -11.83
C LEU A 478 -30.00 3.66 -11.06
N GLY A 479 -29.94 4.93 -11.49
CA GLY A 479 -29.26 5.99 -10.76
C GLY A 479 -29.84 6.19 -9.34
N LEU A 480 -31.15 6.24 -9.23
CA LEU A 480 -31.82 6.38 -7.92
C LEU A 480 -31.56 5.17 -7.02
N VAL A 481 -31.63 3.95 -7.56
CA VAL A 481 -31.29 2.73 -6.82
C VAL A 481 -29.83 2.75 -6.38
N SER A 482 -28.91 3.08 -7.29
CA SER A 482 -27.46 3.18 -6.97
C SER A 482 -27.20 4.28 -5.95
N ALA A 483 -27.93 5.39 -5.98
CA ALA A 483 -27.84 6.45 -4.96
C ALA A 483 -28.29 5.95 -3.58
N ALA A 484 -29.38 5.22 -3.51
CA ALA A 484 -29.83 4.61 -2.25
C ALA A 484 -28.81 3.60 -1.69
N LEU A 485 -28.23 2.77 -2.57
CA LEU A 485 -27.16 1.83 -2.20
C LEU A 485 -25.90 2.58 -1.72
N THR A 486 -25.54 3.69 -2.37
CA THR A 486 -24.41 4.55 -1.97
C THR A 486 -24.62 5.14 -0.58
N VAL A 487 -25.80 5.70 -0.30
CA VAL A 487 -26.12 6.22 1.04
C VAL A 487 -25.99 5.13 2.09
N ARG A 488 -26.58 3.95 1.84
CA ARG A 488 -26.42 2.80 2.74
C ARG A 488 -24.95 2.42 2.95
N TYR A 489 -24.17 2.34 1.87
CA TYR A 489 -22.76 1.98 1.92
C TYR A 489 -21.96 2.95 2.78
N VAL A 490 -22.14 4.27 2.59
CA VAL A 490 -21.48 5.31 3.38
C VAL A 490 -21.89 5.24 4.86
N LEU A 491 -23.17 4.98 5.16
CA LEU A 491 -23.65 4.85 6.53
C LEU A 491 -23.18 3.56 7.23
N SER A 492 -22.77 2.55 6.48
CA SER A 492 -22.28 1.26 7.01
C SER A 492 -20.78 1.19 7.27
N ASP A 493 -20.10 2.32 7.41
CA ASP A 493 -18.65 2.47 7.53
C ASP A 493 -17.89 1.78 6.38
N PRO A 494 -17.59 2.52 5.31
CA PRO A 494 -16.98 1.97 4.10
C PRO A 494 -15.49 1.67 4.24
N ILE A 495 -14.84 1.95 5.38
CA ILE A 495 -13.39 1.80 5.55
C ILE A 495 -13.00 0.34 5.82
N GLU A 496 -11.91 -0.11 5.23
CA GLU A 496 -11.33 -1.43 5.50
C GLU A 496 -10.30 -1.34 6.62
N TYR A 497 -10.69 -1.81 7.80
CA TYR A 497 -9.81 -1.88 8.97
C TYR A 497 -9.04 -3.20 9.06
N ASN A 498 -9.42 -4.21 8.28
CA ASN A 498 -8.68 -5.45 8.25
C ASN A 498 -7.45 -5.35 7.35
N MET A 499 -6.31 -5.02 7.95
CA MET A 499 -5.04 -4.83 7.23
C MET A 499 -4.53 -6.09 6.53
N THR A 500 -5.01 -7.29 6.92
CA THR A 500 -4.62 -8.53 6.22
C THR A 500 -5.13 -8.56 4.78
N LYS A 501 -6.24 -7.88 4.49
CA LYS A 501 -6.84 -7.78 3.16
C LYS A 501 -6.12 -6.80 2.21
N THR A 502 -5.16 -6.05 2.71
CA THR A 502 -4.37 -5.09 1.92
C THR A 502 -2.94 -5.55 1.68
N ARG A 503 -2.58 -6.72 2.24
CA ARG A 503 -1.22 -7.28 2.18
C ARG A 503 -0.85 -7.80 0.80
N THR A 504 0.46 -7.89 0.60
CA THR A 504 1.04 -8.66 -0.51
C THR A 504 0.86 -10.16 -0.25
N VAL A 505 0.22 -10.86 -1.19
CA VAL A 505 0.02 -12.31 -1.17
C VAL A 505 0.87 -12.92 -2.29
N PRO A 506 2.01 -13.56 -1.97
CA PRO A 506 2.87 -14.17 -2.98
C PRO A 506 2.14 -15.22 -3.82
N LYS A 507 2.32 -15.22 -5.13
CA LYS A 507 1.70 -16.19 -6.06
C LYS A 507 2.14 -17.65 -5.78
N THR A 508 3.36 -17.83 -5.26
CA THR A 508 3.99 -19.15 -5.00
C THR A 508 3.83 -19.64 -3.56
N GLY A 509 2.96 -19.01 -2.76
CA GLY A 509 2.83 -19.33 -1.34
C GLY A 509 3.88 -18.62 -0.47
N HIS A 510 4.07 -19.10 0.78
CA HIS A 510 5.07 -18.52 1.67
C HIS A 510 6.49 -18.84 1.17
N THR A 511 7.35 -17.82 1.06
CA THR A 511 8.77 -18.00 0.77
C THR A 511 9.44 -18.85 1.85
N LEU A 512 10.56 -19.51 1.51
CA LEU A 512 11.34 -20.30 2.46
C LEU A 512 11.73 -19.45 3.68
N ALA A 513 12.17 -18.22 3.46
CA ALA A 513 12.53 -17.30 4.55
C ALA A 513 11.35 -17.04 5.50
N ARG A 514 10.13 -16.87 5.00
CA ARG A 514 8.94 -16.66 5.84
C ARG A 514 8.50 -17.94 6.58
N GLN A 515 8.65 -19.11 5.97
CA GLN A 515 8.38 -20.39 6.63
C GLN A 515 9.37 -20.63 7.77
N LEU A 516 10.67 -20.39 7.52
CA LEU A 516 11.72 -20.49 8.51
C LEU A 516 11.53 -19.47 9.65
N MET A 517 11.11 -18.25 9.35
CA MET A 517 10.82 -17.24 10.37
C MET A 517 9.76 -17.73 11.36
N GLY A 518 8.67 -18.36 10.87
CA GLY A 518 7.64 -18.93 11.74
C GLY A 518 8.14 -20.06 12.66
N ARG A 519 9.17 -20.79 12.26
CA ARG A 519 9.85 -21.81 13.10
C ARG A 519 10.81 -21.16 14.08
N VAL A 520 11.59 -20.19 13.63
CA VAL A 520 12.51 -19.42 14.47
C VAL A 520 11.76 -18.68 15.58
N ASP A 521 10.63 -18.04 15.29
CA ASP A 521 9.79 -17.33 16.26
C ASP A 521 9.31 -18.26 17.41
N LYS A 522 9.12 -19.55 17.14
CA LYS A 522 8.75 -20.53 18.18
C LYS A 522 9.92 -20.88 19.08
N VAL A 523 11.14 -20.78 18.57
CA VAL A 523 12.39 -21.14 19.30
C VAL A 523 12.93 -19.94 20.07
N VAL A 524 13.03 -18.79 19.41
CA VAL A 524 13.65 -17.59 19.96
C VAL A 524 12.65 -16.74 20.74
N GLY A 525 11.35 -16.95 20.48
CA GLY A 525 10.27 -16.04 20.86
C GLY A 525 10.17 -14.87 19.88
N ARG A 526 9.05 -14.16 19.89
CA ARG A 526 8.89 -12.92 19.13
C ARG A 526 9.75 -11.81 19.72
N GLN A 527 11.04 -11.89 19.52
CA GLN A 527 11.98 -10.87 19.97
C GLN A 527 12.01 -9.73 18.94
N GLY A 528 11.52 -8.57 19.37
CA GLY A 528 11.79 -7.32 18.67
C GLY A 528 11.13 -7.16 17.32
N GLN A 529 9.88 -7.59 17.20
CA GLN A 529 9.07 -7.16 16.07
C GLN A 529 8.79 -5.68 16.21
N ASP A 530 9.47 -4.94 15.34
CA ASP A 530 9.15 -3.60 14.88
C ASP A 530 8.81 -2.56 15.95
N GLY A 531 9.86 -1.97 16.54
CA GLY A 531 9.86 -0.56 16.88
C GLY A 531 8.67 -0.03 17.70
N LEU A 532 8.21 -0.76 18.71
CA LEU A 532 7.21 -0.29 19.65
C LEU A 532 7.89 0.22 20.93
N ALA A 533 9.00 0.92 20.75
CA ALA A 533 9.76 1.47 21.83
C ALA A 533 9.36 2.92 22.06
N ILE A 534 9.08 3.23 23.31
CA ILE A 534 9.08 4.60 23.81
C ILE A 534 10.49 4.89 24.30
N MET A 535 11.04 6.00 23.92
CA MET A 535 12.35 6.43 24.37
C MET A 535 12.21 7.64 25.28
N VAL A 536 12.82 7.56 26.46
CA VAL A 536 12.89 8.67 27.40
C VAL A 536 14.28 9.33 27.34
N ASP A 537 14.35 10.59 27.75
CA ASP A 537 15.64 11.30 27.78
C ASP A 537 16.48 10.94 29.01
N ARG A 538 15.82 10.66 30.14
CA ARG A 538 16.45 10.33 31.39
C ARG A 538 15.87 9.04 31.98
N ILE A 539 16.71 8.25 32.61
CA ILE A 539 16.32 6.95 33.18
C ILE A 539 15.30 7.08 34.33
N ASP A 540 15.33 8.20 35.06
CA ASP A 540 14.36 8.50 36.13
C ASP A 540 12.92 8.65 35.62
N GLN A 541 12.74 8.96 34.33
CA GLN A 541 11.43 9.06 33.67
C GLN A 541 10.78 7.71 33.37
N VAL A 542 11.54 6.60 33.36
CA VAL A 542 11.02 5.26 33.01
C VAL A 542 9.95 4.79 33.99
N ARG A 543 10.20 4.89 35.29
CA ARG A 543 9.24 4.46 36.31
C ARG A 543 7.94 5.28 36.29
N PRO A 544 7.98 6.64 36.28
CA PRO A 544 6.77 7.45 36.13
C PRO A 544 6.01 7.14 34.83
N LEU A 545 6.72 6.95 33.71
CA LEU A 545 6.11 6.57 32.45
C LEU A 545 5.37 5.23 32.55
N ARG A 546 6.03 4.22 33.10
CA ARG A 546 5.42 2.91 33.36
C ARG A 546 4.17 3.01 34.21
N GLN A 547 4.24 3.73 35.32
CA GLN A 547 3.09 3.94 36.21
C GLN A 547 1.90 4.61 35.49
N ALA A 548 2.17 5.65 34.70
CA ALA A 548 1.14 6.32 33.92
C ALA A 548 0.50 5.38 32.87
N LEU A 549 1.30 4.57 32.17
CA LEU A 549 0.81 3.62 31.18
C LEU A 549 0.02 2.46 31.85
N GLU A 550 0.51 1.91 32.95
CA GLU A 550 -0.18 0.85 33.69
C GLU A 550 -1.49 1.36 34.32
N ALA A 551 -1.54 2.59 34.81
CA ALA A 551 -2.77 3.23 35.29
C ALA A 551 -3.79 3.38 34.15
N ARG A 552 -3.34 3.79 32.96
CA ARG A 552 -4.19 3.87 31.75
C ARG A 552 -4.73 2.49 31.35
N ARG A 553 -3.88 1.45 31.41
CA ARG A 553 -4.28 0.08 31.16
C ARG A 553 -5.30 -0.42 32.21
N ALA A 554 -5.07 -0.11 33.47
CA ALA A 554 -5.97 -0.51 34.56
C ALA A 554 -7.36 0.14 34.46
N ALA A 555 -7.42 1.39 33.98
CA ALA A 555 -8.67 2.12 33.78
C ALA A 555 -9.48 1.58 32.59
N ALA A 556 -8.87 0.84 31.67
CA ALA A 556 -9.56 0.25 30.52
C ALA A 556 -10.42 -0.96 30.95
N PRO A 557 -11.62 -1.17 30.34
CA PRO A 557 -12.48 -2.30 30.67
C PRO A 557 -11.80 -3.66 30.45
N GLU A 558 -12.19 -4.66 31.25
CA GLU A 558 -11.77 -6.05 31.01
C GLU A 558 -12.18 -6.50 29.59
N GLY A 559 -11.27 -7.17 28.89
CA GLY A 559 -11.45 -7.59 27.49
C GLY A 559 -11.19 -6.51 26.44
N ARG A 560 -10.96 -5.24 26.83
CA ARG A 560 -10.57 -4.12 25.95
C ARG A 560 -9.28 -3.42 26.40
N LYS A 561 -8.40 -4.13 27.09
CA LYS A 561 -7.11 -3.57 27.48
C LYS A 561 -6.28 -3.25 26.24
N PRO A 562 -5.72 -2.03 26.14
CA PRO A 562 -5.01 -1.61 24.93
C PRO A 562 -3.68 -2.35 24.72
N PHE A 563 -3.07 -2.87 25.78
CA PHE A 563 -1.83 -3.65 25.73
C PHE A 563 -1.75 -4.61 26.94
N ASP A 564 -0.90 -5.64 26.85
CA ASP A 564 -0.75 -6.65 27.91
C ASP A 564 0.19 -6.17 29.02
N LYS A 565 1.35 -5.65 28.66
CA LYS A 565 2.33 -5.16 29.63
C LYS A 565 3.25 -4.09 29.06
N VAL A 566 3.85 -3.35 29.97
CA VAL A 566 4.98 -2.45 29.71
C VAL A 566 6.24 -3.18 30.14
N ALA A 567 7.24 -3.26 29.27
CA ALA A 567 8.53 -3.91 29.55
C ALA A 567 9.65 -2.88 29.52
N ASP A 568 10.46 -2.84 30.56
CA ASP A 568 11.64 -1.99 30.68
C ASP A 568 12.81 -2.74 31.30
N ILE A 569 13.97 -2.12 31.39
CA ILE A 569 15.18 -2.76 31.90
C ILE A 569 15.08 -3.17 33.38
N PHE A 570 14.20 -2.49 34.14
CA PHE A 570 14.01 -2.81 35.55
C PHE A 570 13.32 -4.17 35.76
N ASP A 571 12.65 -4.70 34.74
CA ASP A 571 12.09 -6.06 34.77
C ASP A 571 13.17 -7.14 34.81
N LEU A 572 14.40 -6.80 34.41
CA LEU A 572 15.56 -7.70 34.46
C LEU A 572 16.30 -7.65 35.80
N LEU A 573 15.97 -6.71 36.69
CA LEU A 573 16.59 -6.59 37.99
C LEU A 573 15.85 -7.41 39.03
N PRO A 574 16.57 -8.04 39.98
CA PRO A 574 15.95 -8.75 41.09
C PRO A 574 15.14 -7.78 41.97
N LYS A 575 14.01 -8.24 42.48
CA LYS A 575 13.20 -7.49 43.45
C LYS A 575 13.69 -7.71 44.85
N ASP A 576 13.40 -6.78 45.77
CA ASP A 576 13.66 -6.88 47.21
C ASP A 576 15.12 -7.22 47.57
N GLN A 577 16.05 -6.66 46.82
CA GLN A 577 17.48 -7.04 46.90
C GLN A 577 18.08 -6.77 48.30
N GLU A 578 17.78 -5.62 48.93
CA GLU A 578 18.35 -5.28 50.23
C GLU A 578 17.96 -6.33 51.28
N ARG A 579 16.70 -6.73 51.33
CA ARG A 579 16.22 -7.77 52.24
C ARG A 579 16.83 -9.14 51.94
N LYS A 580 16.92 -9.50 50.68
CA LYS A 580 17.54 -10.75 50.23
C LYS A 580 19.03 -10.81 50.61
N ILE A 581 19.77 -9.71 50.43
CA ILE A 581 21.20 -9.62 50.83
C ILE A 581 21.35 -9.93 52.30
N GLN A 582 20.55 -9.31 53.19
CA GLN A 582 20.58 -9.56 54.61
C GLN A 582 20.36 -11.06 54.93
N LEU A 583 19.30 -11.66 54.36
CA LEU A 583 18.96 -13.05 54.57
C LEU A 583 20.03 -14.01 54.05
N ILE A 584 20.62 -13.76 52.89
CA ILE A 584 21.66 -14.56 52.27
C ILE A 584 22.97 -14.46 53.06
N GLU A 585 23.34 -13.26 53.55
CA GLU A 585 24.53 -13.05 54.36
C GLU A 585 24.38 -13.74 55.74
N GLU A 586 23.21 -13.62 56.39
CA GLU A 586 22.90 -14.32 57.64
C GLU A 586 22.92 -15.85 57.44
N ALA A 587 22.31 -16.38 56.39
CA ALA A 587 22.33 -17.80 56.05
C ALA A 587 23.75 -18.28 55.81
N ARG A 588 24.56 -17.55 55.04
CA ARG A 588 25.98 -17.89 54.77
C ARG A 588 26.79 -17.96 56.05
N ASP A 589 26.63 -16.99 56.95
CA ASP A 589 27.33 -16.94 58.24
C ASP A 589 26.90 -18.11 59.12
N ARG A 590 25.63 -18.49 59.11
CA ARG A 590 25.13 -19.64 59.91
C ARG A 590 25.69 -20.97 59.37
N ILE A 591 25.64 -21.18 58.04
CA ILE A 591 26.20 -22.39 57.41
C ILE A 591 27.72 -22.47 57.66
N GLY A 592 28.45 -21.37 57.52
CA GLY A 592 29.87 -21.32 57.83
C GLY A 592 30.18 -21.65 59.27
N ARG A 593 29.34 -21.22 60.24
CA ARG A 593 29.45 -21.64 61.67
C ARG A 593 29.09 -23.14 61.85
N ALA A 594 28.06 -23.62 61.11
CA ALA A 594 27.65 -25.01 61.12
C ALA A 594 28.80 -25.95 60.65
N HIS A 595 29.45 -25.55 59.51
CA HIS A 595 30.61 -26.27 58.99
C HIS A 595 31.78 -26.33 60.00
N ARG A 596 32.18 -25.19 60.61
CA ARG A 596 33.24 -25.16 61.65
C ARG A 596 32.91 -26.00 62.90
N ARG A 597 31.64 -26.28 63.19
CA ARG A 597 31.17 -27.15 64.28
C ARG A 597 30.94 -28.59 63.80
N GLY A 598 31.22 -28.94 62.59
CA GLY A 598 31.06 -30.28 62.04
C GLY A 598 29.62 -30.70 61.71
N PHE A 599 28.67 -29.77 61.70
CA PHE A 599 27.27 -30.03 61.35
C PHE A 599 27.03 -30.14 59.87
N VAL A 600 27.96 -29.66 59.01
CA VAL A 600 27.94 -29.72 57.57
C VAL A 600 29.18 -30.42 57.10
N SER A 601 29.06 -31.41 56.20
CA SER A 601 30.18 -32.13 55.63
C SER A 601 31.11 -31.28 54.80
N ASP A 602 32.40 -31.63 54.66
CA ASP A 602 33.32 -30.89 53.77
C ASP A 602 32.85 -30.91 52.34
N SER A 603 32.27 -32.02 51.87
CA SER A 603 31.70 -32.14 50.53
C SER A 603 30.47 -31.23 50.28
N ASP A 604 29.55 -31.16 51.27
CA ASP A 604 28.40 -30.26 51.18
C ASP A 604 28.83 -28.79 51.24
N TRP A 605 29.81 -28.48 52.08
CA TRP A 605 30.35 -27.13 52.22
C TRP A 605 30.98 -26.65 50.93
N GLU A 606 31.80 -27.46 50.25
CA GLU A 606 32.41 -27.15 48.98
C GLU A 606 31.33 -26.94 47.91
N GLU A 607 30.29 -27.74 47.90
CA GLU A 607 29.19 -27.61 46.92
C GLU A 607 28.33 -26.36 47.20
N ILE A 608 28.01 -26.11 48.47
CA ILE A 608 27.30 -24.90 48.88
C ILE A 608 28.07 -23.62 48.48
N GLN A 609 29.40 -23.62 48.75
CA GLN A 609 30.27 -22.50 48.35
C GLN A 609 30.28 -22.21 46.84
N LYS A 610 30.15 -23.22 46.00
CA LYS A 610 30.10 -23.04 44.55
C LYS A 610 28.82 -22.26 44.11
N HIS A 611 27.74 -22.37 44.86
CA HIS A 611 26.44 -21.76 44.59
C HIS A 611 26.14 -20.53 45.43
N MET A 612 26.90 -20.26 46.48
CA MET A 612 26.79 -19.06 47.30
C MET A 612 27.69 -17.93 46.78
N PRO A 613 27.18 -16.72 46.62
CA PRO A 613 27.99 -15.57 46.22
C PRO A 613 29.14 -15.35 47.22
N GLN A 614 30.36 -15.24 46.75
CA GLN A 614 31.55 -14.98 47.53
C GLN A 614 31.69 -13.45 47.81
N GLY A 615 32.27 -13.12 48.99
CA GLY A 615 32.51 -11.73 49.34
C GLY A 615 31.29 -10.95 49.89
N LYS A 616 31.42 -9.63 50.00
CA LYS A 616 30.32 -8.73 50.41
C LYS A 616 29.32 -8.57 49.26
N LEU A 617 28.09 -8.92 49.54
CA LEU A 617 27.03 -8.82 48.52
C LEU A 617 26.69 -7.35 48.23
N LYS A 618 26.47 -7.07 46.97
CA LYS A 618 26.02 -5.76 46.49
C LYS A 618 24.74 -5.92 45.65
N PRO A 619 23.85 -4.94 45.68
CA PRO A 619 22.71 -4.96 44.79
C PRO A 619 23.18 -5.01 43.33
N ILE A 620 22.52 -5.83 42.52
CA ILE A 620 22.72 -5.93 41.08
C ILE A 620 22.11 -4.68 40.44
N GLY A 621 22.93 -3.87 39.79
CA GLY A 621 22.53 -2.68 39.07
C GLY A 621 22.28 -2.97 37.58
N ILE A 622 21.85 -1.94 36.85
CA ILE A 622 21.62 -2.01 35.40
C ILE A 622 22.91 -2.34 34.63
N ASP A 623 24.06 -1.81 35.14
CA ASP A 623 25.34 -1.98 34.47
C ASP A 623 25.93 -3.37 34.70
N ASP A 624 25.47 -4.10 35.75
CA ASP A 624 25.89 -5.45 36.04
C ASP A 624 25.18 -6.51 35.19
N LEU A 625 24.08 -6.12 34.49
CA LEU A 625 23.34 -7.03 33.62
C LEU A 625 24.19 -7.44 32.40
N PRO A 626 24.20 -8.75 32.04
CA PRO A 626 24.90 -9.19 30.82
C PRO A 626 24.34 -8.47 29.60
N GLU A 627 25.25 -8.08 28.71
CA GLU A 627 24.87 -7.35 27.50
C GLU A 627 23.81 -8.12 26.68
N GLN A 628 23.95 -9.43 26.60
CA GLN A 628 23.01 -10.29 25.90
C GLN A 628 21.57 -10.17 26.44
N ALA A 629 21.37 -10.08 27.74
CA ALA A 629 20.06 -9.94 28.37
C ALA A 629 19.51 -8.51 28.25
N ALA A 630 20.37 -7.51 28.47
CA ALA A 630 20.00 -6.09 28.47
C ALA A 630 19.90 -5.47 27.08
N ARG A 631 20.32 -6.17 26.05
CA ARG A 631 20.56 -5.64 24.69
C ARG A 631 19.39 -4.88 24.08
N MET A 632 18.16 -5.31 24.32
CA MET A 632 16.97 -4.59 23.86
C MET A 632 16.83 -3.18 24.44
N PHE A 633 17.46 -2.93 25.58
CA PHE A 633 17.41 -1.69 26.35
C PHE A 633 18.70 -0.88 26.24
N ILE A 634 19.62 -1.25 25.32
CA ILE A 634 20.90 -0.56 25.11
C ILE A 634 20.84 0.30 23.86
N GLU A 635 21.19 1.57 23.99
CA GLU A 635 21.28 2.50 22.86
C GLU A 635 22.63 2.37 22.14
N LYS A 636 22.75 3.02 20.99
CA LYS A 636 23.93 2.96 20.11
C LYS A 636 25.20 3.53 20.77
N ASP A 637 25.03 4.48 21.70
CA ASP A 637 26.11 5.08 22.49
C ASP A 637 26.49 4.26 23.73
N GLY A 638 25.86 3.10 23.93
CA GLY A 638 26.05 2.24 25.09
C GLY A 638 25.16 2.59 26.30
N THR A 639 24.38 3.65 26.23
CA THR A 639 23.45 4.03 27.32
C THR A 639 22.39 2.95 27.51
N ARG A 640 22.15 2.58 28.77
CA ARG A 640 21.23 1.51 29.17
C ARG A 640 19.96 2.06 29.80
N GLY A 641 18.80 1.45 29.51
CA GLY A 641 17.58 1.55 30.28
C GLY A 641 16.65 2.71 29.95
N ARG A 642 16.90 3.49 28.89
CA ARG A 642 15.99 4.56 28.44
C ARG A 642 14.93 4.10 27.43
N LEU A 643 14.89 2.83 27.11
CA LEU A 643 13.94 2.21 26.20
C LEU A 643 12.85 1.49 26.96
N VAL A 644 11.60 1.72 26.59
CA VAL A 644 10.40 1.10 27.17
C VAL A 644 9.58 0.49 26.04
N TYR A 645 9.25 -0.79 26.15
CA TYR A 645 8.49 -1.53 25.14
C TYR A 645 7.05 -1.75 25.60
N ILE A 646 6.11 -1.54 24.68
CA ILE A 646 4.69 -1.78 24.90
C ILE A 646 4.27 -3.05 24.17
N VAL A 647 3.92 -4.08 24.94
CA VAL A 647 3.54 -5.40 24.39
C VAL A 647 2.06 -5.38 24.05
N PRO A 648 1.67 -5.62 22.77
CA PRO A 648 0.28 -5.63 22.39
C PRO A 648 -0.51 -6.74 23.09
N SER A 649 -1.84 -6.57 23.17
CA SER A 649 -2.71 -7.56 23.80
C SER A 649 -2.73 -8.88 23.01
N THR A 650 -2.50 -9.99 23.70
CA THR A 650 -2.48 -11.34 23.11
C THR A 650 -3.84 -11.79 22.58
N GLY A 651 -4.92 -11.22 23.09
CA GLY A 651 -6.29 -11.55 22.68
C GLY A 651 -6.79 -10.75 21.46
N ARG A 652 -6.01 -9.79 20.94
CA ARG A 652 -6.41 -8.89 19.86
C ARG A 652 -5.33 -8.84 18.78
N SER A 653 -5.75 -8.68 17.53
CA SER A 653 -4.82 -8.67 16.40
C SER A 653 -4.38 -7.26 16.04
N VAL A 654 -3.08 -7.03 15.97
CA VAL A 654 -2.49 -5.77 15.44
C VAL A 654 -2.81 -5.53 13.96
N TRP A 655 -3.37 -6.52 13.27
CA TRP A 655 -3.88 -6.41 11.91
C TRP A 655 -5.33 -5.90 11.85
N ASP A 656 -6.00 -5.75 12.98
CA ASP A 656 -7.27 -5.05 13.10
C ASP A 656 -6.99 -3.56 13.33
N GLY A 657 -7.34 -2.72 12.36
CA GLY A 657 -7.07 -1.29 12.38
C GLY A 657 -7.75 -0.56 13.54
N HIS A 658 -8.92 -1.02 14.01
CA HIS A 658 -9.55 -0.42 15.19
C HIS A 658 -8.68 -0.64 16.43
N TYR A 659 -8.24 -1.89 16.64
CA TYR A 659 -7.33 -2.20 17.74
C TYR A 659 -5.98 -1.48 17.57
N LEU A 660 -5.46 -1.44 16.36
CA LEU A 660 -4.18 -0.79 16.07
C LEU A 660 -4.19 0.71 16.44
N ILE A 661 -5.28 1.41 16.10
CA ILE A 661 -5.48 2.82 16.45
C ILE A 661 -5.59 2.96 17.98
N GLU A 662 -6.43 2.15 18.63
CA GLU A 662 -6.61 2.18 20.08
C GLU A 662 -5.29 1.93 20.82
N TRP A 663 -4.51 0.95 20.36
CA TRP A 663 -3.20 0.64 20.90
C TRP A 663 -2.21 1.78 20.70
N ALA A 664 -2.08 2.30 19.48
CA ALA A 664 -1.20 3.43 19.19
C ALA A 664 -1.54 4.67 20.03
N GLU A 665 -2.82 5.03 20.12
CA GLU A 665 -3.28 6.18 20.92
C GLU A 665 -3.03 5.99 22.43
N SER A 666 -3.03 4.73 22.92
CA SER A 666 -2.81 4.46 24.33
C SER A 666 -1.41 4.86 24.83
N PHE A 667 -0.43 4.97 23.95
CA PHE A 667 0.95 5.35 24.30
C PHE A 667 1.56 6.45 23.42
N ARG A 668 0.82 6.98 22.45
CA ARG A 668 1.31 8.05 21.54
C ARG A 668 1.89 9.25 22.27
N SER A 669 1.25 9.65 23.37
CA SER A 669 1.69 10.76 24.19
C SER A 669 1.35 10.51 25.65
N THR A 670 2.32 10.67 26.53
CA THR A 670 2.15 10.51 27.98
C THR A 670 2.81 11.67 28.72
N THR A 671 2.02 12.43 29.45
CA THR A 671 2.50 13.52 30.32
C THR A 671 2.92 12.93 31.67
N LEU A 672 4.14 13.18 32.07
CA LEU A 672 4.69 12.74 33.35
C LEU A 672 4.38 13.75 34.45
N PRO A 673 4.52 13.36 35.74
CA PRO A 673 4.30 14.27 36.89
C PRO A 673 5.20 15.49 36.90
N ASP A 674 6.37 15.45 36.30
CA ASP A 674 7.32 16.56 36.15
C ASP A 674 6.92 17.55 35.03
N GLY A 675 5.78 17.32 34.35
CA GLY A 675 5.29 18.11 33.22
C GLY A 675 5.92 17.77 31.88
N SER A 676 6.91 16.86 31.81
CA SER A 676 7.49 16.41 30.54
C SER A 676 6.50 15.54 29.78
N VAL A 677 6.48 15.69 28.45
CA VAL A 677 5.62 14.92 27.56
C VAL A 677 6.48 13.91 26.80
N ILE A 678 6.29 12.65 27.10
CA ILE A 678 6.96 11.55 26.43
C ILE A 678 6.11 11.07 25.26
N LYS A 679 6.75 10.97 24.08
CA LYS A 679 6.08 10.57 22.83
C LYS A 679 6.44 9.14 22.47
N GLY A 680 5.41 8.35 22.21
CA GLY A 680 5.55 7.00 21.74
C GLY A 680 5.75 6.94 20.21
N SER A 681 6.53 5.97 19.76
CA SER A 681 6.86 5.79 18.36
C SER A 681 6.80 4.31 17.97
N GLY A 682 6.87 4.07 16.67
CA GLY A 682 6.99 2.74 16.07
C GLY A 682 6.01 2.51 14.94
N GLY A 683 6.13 1.35 14.31
CA GLY A 683 5.31 0.95 13.16
C GLY A 683 3.81 1.08 13.41
N ALA A 684 3.34 0.74 14.62
CA ALA A 684 1.92 0.84 14.96
C ALA A 684 1.39 2.28 14.91
N VAL A 685 2.14 3.25 15.41
CA VAL A 685 1.75 4.68 15.39
C VAL A 685 1.72 5.20 13.97
N ILE A 686 2.73 4.83 13.15
CA ILE A 686 2.79 5.17 11.73
C ILE A 686 1.59 4.57 10.97
N PHE A 687 1.27 3.30 11.21
CA PHE A 687 0.12 2.63 10.58
C PHE A 687 -1.23 3.25 11.00
N ALA A 688 -1.38 3.58 12.28
CA ALA A 688 -2.56 4.29 12.77
C ALA A 688 -2.72 5.64 12.06
N ASP A 689 -1.63 6.40 11.91
CA ASP A 689 -1.64 7.69 11.20
C ASP A 689 -2.00 7.51 9.71
N VAL A 690 -1.54 6.44 9.06
CA VAL A 690 -1.93 6.13 7.67
C VAL A 690 -3.44 5.87 7.56
N LEU A 691 -4.02 5.09 8.47
CA LEU A 691 -5.46 4.82 8.48
C LEU A 691 -6.28 6.09 8.76
N LEU A 692 -5.87 6.88 9.75
CA LEU A 692 -6.55 8.13 10.09
C LEU A 692 -6.47 9.14 8.95
N ALA A 693 -5.31 9.26 8.29
CA ALA A 693 -5.15 10.15 7.13
C ALA A 693 -6.11 9.77 5.99
N VAL A 694 -6.38 8.49 5.75
CA VAL A 694 -7.37 8.08 4.74
C VAL A 694 -8.77 8.58 5.11
N VAL A 695 -9.17 8.42 6.37
CA VAL A 695 -10.51 8.83 6.85
C VAL A 695 -10.69 10.35 6.72
N GLU A 696 -9.66 11.11 7.07
CA GLU A 696 -9.72 12.58 7.09
C GLU A 696 -9.53 13.21 5.70
N ASP A 697 -8.67 12.65 4.87
CA ASP A 697 -8.24 13.27 3.62
C ASP A 697 -9.06 12.82 2.40
N ALA A 698 -9.63 11.60 2.42
CA ALA A 698 -10.39 11.11 1.28
C ALA A 698 -11.59 12.02 0.93
N PRO A 699 -12.43 12.49 1.88
CA PRO A 699 -13.52 13.41 1.56
C PRO A 699 -13.05 14.73 0.97
N LYS A 700 -11.92 15.28 1.46
CA LYS A 700 -11.34 16.53 0.96
C LYS A 700 -10.88 16.39 -0.49
N ALA A 701 -10.14 15.32 -0.79
CA ALA A 701 -9.64 15.04 -2.14
C ALA A 701 -10.79 14.82 -3.13
N ILE A 702 -11.82 14.06 -2.75
CA ILE A 702 -13.00 13.82 -3.58
C ILE A 702 -13.73 15.13 -3.85
N LEU A 703 -13.96 15.97 -2.84
CA LEU A 703 -14.64 17.26 -3.00
C LEU A 703 -13.88 18.18 -3.96
N ILE A 704 -12.55 18.31 -3.77
CA ILE A 704 -11.71 19.15 -4.65
C ILE A 704 -11.72 18.62 -6.08
N SER A 705 -11.66 17.31 -6.28
CA SER A 705 -11.77 16.69 -7.60
C SER A 705 -13.09 17.02 -8.26
N ILE A 706 -14.20 16.90 -7.54
CA ILE A 706 -15.54 17.25 -8.04
C ILE A 706 -15.59 18.73 -8.41
N VAL A 707 -15.27 19.62 -7.49
CA VAL A 707 -15.35 21.08 -7.72
C VAL A 707 -14.45 21.51 -8.87
N GLY A 708 -13.21 21.03 -8.90
CA GLY A 708 -12.26 21.37 -9.96
C GLY A 708 -12.68 20.84 -11.34
N THR A 709 -13.17 19.60 -11.42
CA THR A 709 -13.71 19.04 -12.67
C THR A 709 -14.95 19.81 -13.15
N LEU A 710 -15.87 20.17 -12.24
CA LEU A 710 -17.03 21.00 -12.57
C LEU A 710 -16.61 22.35 -13.13
N LEU A 711 -15.60 23.01 -12.54
CA LEU A 711 -15.06 24.27 -13.03
C LEU A 711 -14.51 24.13 -14.46
N ILE A 712 -13.76 23.08 -14.74
CA ILE A 712 -13.24 22.82 -16.09
C ILE A 712 -14.37 22.60 -17.08
N ILE A 713 -15.40 21.82 -16.73
CA ILE A 713 -16.58 21.61 -17.61
C ILE A 713 -17.29 22.96 -17.88
N LEU A 714 -17.48 23.77 -16.84
CA LEU A 714 -18.12 25.09 -16.96
C LEU A 714 -17.30 26.02 -17.88
N ILE A 715 -15.98 26.05 -17.72
CA ILE A 715 -15.06 26.84 -18.57
C ILE A 715 -15.10 26.34 -20.03
N ALA A 716 -14.98 25.03 -20.25
CA ALA A 716 -14.99 24.41 -21.59
C ALA A 716 -16.24 24.71 -22.36
N PHE A 717 -17.41 24.74 -21.72
CA PHE A 717 -18.69 25.08 -22.32
C PHE A 717 -19.14 26.54 -22.12
N ARG A 718 -18.30 27.39 -21.55
CA ARG A 718 -18.56 28.81 -21.29
C ARG A 718 -19.86 29.06 -20.52
N GLY A 719 -20.11 28.26 -19.46
CA GLY A 719 -21.28 28.38 -18.60
C GLY A 719 -22.65 28.11 -19.29
N ARG A 720 -22.65 27.52 -20.48
CA ARG A 720 -23.90 27.23 -21.19
C ARG A 720 -24.68 26.09 -20.55
N PRO A 721 -26.01 26.00 -20.74
CA PRO A 721 -26.84 24.92 -20.17
C PRO A 721 -26.38 23.51 -20.54
N VAL A 722 -25.59 23.38 -21.61
CA VAL A 722 -24.96 22.14 -22.06
C VAL A 722 -24.00 21.58 -20.98
N ALA A 723 -23.32 22.44 -20.25
CA ALA A 723 -22.45 22.03 -19.17
C ALA A 723 -23.21 21.24 -18.09
N LEU A 724 -24.45 21.65 -17.77
CA LEU A 724 -25.29 20.95 -16.80
C LEU A 724 -25.63 19.52 -17.23
N VAL A 725 -25.80 19.29 -18.53
CA VAL A 725 -26.04 17.92 -19.04
C VAL A 725 -24.82 17.05 -18.89
N VAL A 726 -23.62 17.59 -19.17
CA VAL A 726 -22.34 16.86 -18.94
C VAL A 726 -22.14 16.56 -17.46
N ILE A 727 -22.38 17.53 -16.59
CA ILE A 727 -22.30 17.39 -15.15
C ILE A 727 -23.27 16.31 -14.63
N ALA A 728 -24.53 16.35 -15.08
CA ALA A 728 -25.52 15.36 -14.70
C ALA A 728 -25.14 13.94 -15.17
N THR A 729 -24.55 13.83 -16.38
CA THR A 729 -24.04 12.54 -16.89
C THR A 729 -22.88 12.02 -16.08
N LEU A 730 -21.93 12.88 -15.72
CA LEU A 730 -20.82 12.51 -14.84
C LEU A 730 -21.32 12.06 -13.46
N ALA A 731 -22.22 12.81 -12.85
CA ALA A 731 -22.81 12.46 -11.56
C ALA A 731 -23.52 11.09 -11.61
N LEU A 732 -24.24 10.82 -12.71
CA LEU A 732 -24.88 9.52 -12.91
C LEU A 732 -23.86 8.38 -13.01
N GLY A 733 -22.74 8.58 -13.74
CA GLY A 733 -21.67 7.60 -13.84
C GLY A 733 -21.01 7.30 -12.49
N LEU A 734 -20.75 8.34 -11.69
CA LEU A 734 -20.19 8.19 -10.35
C LEU A 734 -21.15 7.45 -9.40
N VAL A 735 -22.43 7.76 -9.46
CA VAL A 735 -23.45 7.06 -8.68
C VAL A 735 -23.55 5.59 -9.09
N PHE A 736 -23.46 5.27 -10.37
CA PHE A 736 -23.38 3.87 -10.84
C PHE A 736 -22.13 3.16 -10.32
N MET A 737 -20.97 3.82 -10.34
CA MET A 737 -19.73 3.28 -9.76
C MET A 737 -19.93 2.93 -8.29
N MET A 738 -20.42 3.87 -7.49
CA MET A 738 -20.64 3.65 -6.06
C MET A 738 -21.67 2.55 -5.79
N GLY A 739 -22.72 2.49 -6.58
CA GLY A 739 -23.71 1.40 -6.57
C GLY A 739 -23.06 0.04 -6.85
N THR A 740 -22.16 -0.03 -7.84
CA THR A 740 -21.41 -1.25 -8.18
C THR A 740 -20.47 -1.66 -7.04
N LEU A 741 -19.73 -0.73 -6.46
CA LEU A 741 -18.84 -1.00 -5.32
C LEU A 741 -19.63 -1.49 -4.09
N SER A 742 -20.82 -0.94 -3.85
CA SER A 742 -21.69 -1.37 -2.75
C SER A 742 -22.26 -2.78 -2.90
N LEU A 743 -22.25 -3.33 -4.13
CA LEU A 743 -22.74 -4.68 -4.45
C LEU A 743 -21.62 -5.72 -4.59
N TYR A 744 -20.34 -5.34 -4.42
CA TYR A 744 -19.18 -6.18 -4.74
C TYR A 744 -19.22 -7.57 -4.10
N ASP A 745 -19.66 -7.68 -2.84
CA ASP A 745 -19.69 -8.93 -2.08
C ASP A 745 -21.13 -9.28 -1.64
N ALA A 746 -22.08 -9.02 -2.52
CA ALA A 746 -23.49 -9.31 -2.25
C ALA A 746 -23.72 -10.83 -2.15
N LYS A 747 -24.16 -11.29 -0.98
CA LYS A 747 -24.50 -12.71 -0.72
C LYS A 747 -25.98 -12.87 -0.54
N LEU A 748 -26.57 -13.74 -1.36
CA LEU A 748 -27.95 -14.18 -1.18
C LEU A 748 -27.94 -15.41 -0.27
N THR A 749 -28.48 -15.28 0.95
CA THR A 749 -28.62 -16.38 1.90
C THR A 749 -30.10 -16.72 2.08
N LEU A 750 -30.43 -18.00 2.12
CA LEU A 750 -31.78 -18.48 2.42
C LEU A 750 -31.85 -18.77 3.91
N ASN A 751 -32.44 -17.86 4.68
CA ASN A 751 -32.70 -18.05 6.11
C ASN A 751 -34.18 -18.42 6.31
N GLY A 752 -34.43 -19.65 6.73
CA GLY A 752 -35.80 -20.12 7.00
C GLY A 752 -36.74 -20.09 5.80
N GLY A 753 -36.23 -20.28 4.57
CA GLY A 753 -37.02 -20.28 3.34
C GLY A 753 -37.25 -18.88 2.73
N LEU A 754 -36.85 -17.81 3.38
CA LEU A 754 -36.89 -16.45 2.83
C LEU A 754 -35.53 -16.02 2.35
N PRO A 755 -35.42 -15.47 1.13
CA PRO A 755 -34.15 -14.92 0.62
C PRO A 755 -33.76 -13.66 1.38
N SER A 756 -32.64 -13.68 2.07
CA SER A 756 -31.99 -12.50 2.66
C SER A 756 -30.79 -12.10 1.83
N LEU A 757 -30.75 -10.84 1.38
CA LEU A 757 -29.65 -10.25 0.64
C LEU A 757 -28.72 -9.49 1.60
N THR A 758 -27.55 -10.09 1.87
CA THR A 758 -26.51 -9.42 2.63
C THR A 758 -25.62 -8.66 1.64
N LEU A 759 -25.63 -7.33 1.71
CA LEU A 759 -24.81 -6.47 0.88
C LEU A 759 -23.55 -6.11 1.65
N VAL A 760 -22.42 -6.66 1.24
CA VAL A 760 -21.08 -6.30 1.73
C VAL A 760 -20.35 -5.62 0.58
N GLY A 761 -20.24 -4.27 0.62
CA GLY A 761 -19.54 -3.52 -0.40
C GLY A 761 -18.02 -3.71 -0.34
N LEU A 762 -17.33 -3.37 -1.43
CA LEU A 762 -15.87 -3.30 -1.45
C LEU A 762 -15.42 -2.19 -0.50
N LYS A 763 -14.81 -2.56 0.61
CA LYS A 763 -14.33 -1.61 1.61
C LYS A 763 -13.19 -0.75 1.06
N LEU A 764 -13.20 0.54 1.41
CA LEU A 764 -12.17 1.51 1.01
C LEU A 764 -10.92 1.33 1.87
N ASN A 765 -9.80 1.10 1.23
CA ASN A 765 -8.49 1.05 1.87
C ASN A 765 -7.66 2.28 1.47
N PHE A 766 -6.44 2.38 2.01
CA PHE A 766 -5.52 3.48 1.78
C PHE A 766 -5.13 3.69 0.30
N LEU A 767 -5.39 2.76 -0.60
CA LEU A 767 -5.05 2.89 -2.02
C LEU A 767 -6.30 3.00 -2.91
N ASN A 768 -7.33 2.17 -2.69
CA ASN A 768 -8.47 2.13 -3.61
C ASN A 768 -9.40 3.36 -3.51
N PHE A 769 -9.38 4.13 -2.40
CA PHE A 769 -10.14 5.38 -2.32
C PHE A 769 -9.70 6.40 -3.39
N ILE A 770 -8.44 6.35 -3.84
CA ILE A 770 -7.88 7.19 -4.90
C ILE A 770 -8.67 7.02 -6.21
N ALA A 771 -9.26 5.85 -6.45
CA ALA A 771 -10.08 5.60 -7.62
C ALA A 771 -11.27 6.57 -7.71
N LEU A 772 -11.83 7.02 -6.58
CA LEU A 772 -12.98 7.91 -6.57
C LEU A 772 -12.67 9.29 -7.16
N PRO A 773 -11.71 10.09 -6.64
CA PRO A 773 -11.36 11.36 -7.24
C PRO A 773 -10.87 11.24 -8.70
N ILE A 774 -10.14 10.16 -9.03
CA ILE A 774 -9.66 9.94 -10.40
C ILE A 774 -10.80 9.68 -11.36
N SER A 775 -11.78 8.84 -11.01
CA SER A 775 -12.95 8.55 -11.84
C SER A 775 -13.81 9.80 -12.11
N VAL A 776 -13.80 10.80 -11.21
CA VAL A 776 -14.45 12.10 -11.46
C VAL A 776 -13.83 12.80 -12.66
N GLY A 777 -12.49 12.85 -12.74
CA GLY A 777 -11.80 13.55 -13.83
C GLY A 777 -11.85 12.81 -15.15
N ILE A 778 -11.58 11.51 -15.14
CA ILE A 778 -11.53 10.70 -16.35
C ILE A 778 -12.94 10.44 -16.90
N GLY A 779 -13.89 10.17 -16.00
CA GLY A 779 -15.29 9.93 -16.40
C GLY A 779 -15.96 11.13 -17.12
N ALA A 780 -15.45 12.34 -16.92
CA ALA A 780 -15.90 13.53 -17.64
C ALA A 780 -15.59 13.49 -19.14
N ASP A 781 -14.49 12.81 -19.53
CA ASP A 781 -14.00 12.73 -20.91
C ASP A 781 -15.07 12.20 -21.87
N TYR A 782 -15.80 11.16 -21.50
CA TYR A 782 -16.82 10.53 -22.33
C TYR A 782 -17.94 11.47 -22.66
N ALA A 783 -18.49 12.13 -21.65
CA ALA A 783 -19.57 13.09 -21.83
C ALA A 783 -19.13 14.38 -22.58
N LEU A 784 -17.89 14.83 -22.34
CA LEU A 784 -17.26 15.97 -23.01
C LEU A 784 -17.15 15.72 -24.51
N ASN A 785 -16.60 14.59 -24.93
CA ASN A 785 -16.38 14.26 -26.34
C ASN A 785 -17.69 14.05 -27.10
N VAL A 786 -18.63 13.27 -26.51
CA VAL A 786 -19.96 13.07 -27.14
C VAL A 786 -20.71 14.41 -27.30
N MET A 787 -20.70 15.24 -26.26
CA MET A 787 -21.40 16.51 -26.29
C MET A 787 -20.74 17.53 -27.22
N GLN A 788 -19.41 17.58 -27.30
CA GLN A 788 -18.68 18.45 -28.23
C GLN A 788 -19.01 18.07 -29.67
N ARG A 789 -19.01 16.78 -30.02
CA ARG A 789 -19.37 16.31 -31.36
C ARG A 789 -20.82 16.62 -31.73
N TYR A 790 -21.75 16.40 -30.77
CA TYR A 790 -23.15 16.77 -30.95
C TYR A 790 -23.34 18.25 -31.29
N ARG A 791 -22.51 19.13 -30.70
CA ARG A 791 -22.54 20.58 -30.99
C ARG A 791 -21.92 20.98 -32.33
N LEU A 792 -20.86 20.24 -32.73
CA LEU A 792 -20.20 20.53 -34.02
C LEU A 792 -21.01 20.07 -35.23
N ASN A 793 -21.98 19.18 -35.06
CA ASN A 793 -22.84 18.67 -36.12
C ASN A 793 -24.33 18.93 -35.84
N PRO A 794 -24.80 20.23 -35.93
CA PRO A 794 -26.16 20.59 -35.55
C PRO A 794 -27.25 19.98 -36.47
N SER A 795 -26.88 19.60 -37.69
CA SER A 795 -27.78 18.98 -38.70
C SER A 795 -27.70 17.45 -38.70
N GLY A 796 -26.72 16.85 -37.99
CA GLY A 796 -26.53 15.40 -37.87
C GLY A 796 -27.46 14.79 -36.84
N SER A 797 -27.81 13.50 -37.06
CA SER A 797 -28.62 12.80 -36.07
C SER A 797 -27.74 12.36 -34.88
N VAL A 798 -28.33 12.23 -33.68
CA VAL A 798 -27.66 11.65 -32.50
C VAL A 798 -27.06 10.27 -32.81
N ARG A 799 -27.67 9.51 -33.71
CA ARG A 799 -27.16 8.22 -34.20
C ARG A 799 -25.79 8.35 -34.84
N ASP A 800 -25.59 9.36 -35.71
CA ASP A 800 -24.33 9.55 -36.42
C ASP A 800 -23.22 9.96 -35.45
N VAL A 801 -23.53 10.82 -34.47
CA VAL A 801 -22.63 11.22 -33.41
C VAL A 801 -22.12 9.99 -32.60
N VAL A 802 -23.01 9.06 -32.27
CA VAL A 802 -22.64 7.85 -31.53
C VAL A 802 -21.86 6.85 -32.40
N ILE A 803 -22.17 6.75 -33.70
CA ILE A 803 -21.42 5.84 -34.59
C ILE A 803 -20.01 6.39 -34.87
N GLU A 804 -19.87 7.68 -35.13
CA GLU A 804 -18.59 8.29 -35.53
C GLU A 804 -17.65 8.52 -34.33
N THR A 805 -18.16 9.11 -33.25
CA THR A 805 -17.36 9.47 -32.06
C THR A 805 -17.42 8.38 -30.99
N GLY A 806 -18.58 7.73 -30.86
CA GLY A 806 -18.81 6.70 -29.86
C GLY A 806 -17.82 5.51 -29.98
N GLY A 807 -17.46 5.14 -31.23
CA GLY A 807 -16.46 4.09 -31.45
C GLY A 807 -15.08 4.43 -30.87
N ALA A 808 -14.60 5.66 -31.05
CA ALA A 808 -13.35 6.14 -30.48
C ALA A 808 -13.44 6.28 -28.96
N VAL A 809 -14.55 6.80 -28.42
CA VAL A 809 -14.79 6.93 -26.99
C VAL A 809 -14.87 5.57 -26.30
N ILE A 810 -15.53 4.59 -26.94
CA ILE A 810 -15.56 3.21 -26.44
C ILE A 810 -14.14 2.62 -26.42
N LEU A 811 -13.34 2.84 -27.47
CA LEU A 811 -11.93 2.38 -27.47
C LEU A 811 -11.13 3.04 -26.34
N CYS A 812 -11.29 4.35 -26.11
CA CYS A 812 -10.68 5.06 -25.00
C CYS A 812 -11.04 4.41 -23.66
N SER A 813 -12.31 4.09 -23.46
CA SER A 813 -12.74 3.40 -22.25
C SER A 813 -12.13 1.99 -22.13
N PHE A 814 -12.10 1.21 -23.20
CA PHE A 814 -11.50 -0.12 -23.19
C PHE A 814 -10.01 -0.08 -22.85
N THR A 815 -9.24 0.84 -23.42
CA THR A 815 -7.82 1.00 -23.12
C THR A 815 -7.60 1.36 -21.66
N THR A 816 -8.41 2.25 -21.11
CA THR A 816 -8.35 2.67 -19.71
C THR A 816 -8.77 1.54 -18.77
N VAL A 817 -9.89 0.86 -19.05
CA VAL A 817 -10.37 -0.30 -18.26
C VAL A 817 -9.33 -1.41 -18.23
N LEU A 818 -8.70 -1.73 -19.38
CA LEU A 818 -7.67 -2.76 -19.44
C LEU A 818 -6.39 -2.35 -18.68
N GLY A 819 -6.02 -1.07 -18.73
CA GLY A 819 -4.95 -0.53 -17.90
C GLY A 819 -5.20 -0.74 -16.41
N TYR A 820 -6.43 -0.50 -15.94
CA TYR A 820 -6.82 -0.75 -14.56
C TYR A 820 -6.98 -2.26 -14.24
N LEU A 821 -7.57 -3.04 -15.16
CA LEU A 821 -7.70 -4.49 -14.95
C LEU A 821 -6.34 -5.20 -14.92
N ALA A 822 -5.32 -4.71 -15.61
CA ALA A 822 -3.98 -5.24 -15.47
C ALA A 822 -3.46 -5.19 -14.03
N LEU A 823 -3.88 -4.19 -13.24
CA LEU A 823 -3.54 -4.08 -11.83
C LEU A 823 -4.12 -5.21 -10.97
N THR A 824 -5.19 -5.87 -11.44
CA THR A 824 -5.78 -7.01 -10.71
C THR A 824 -4.92 -8.27 -10.75
N SER A 825 -3.87 -8.31 -11.59
CA SER A 825 -2.87 -9.37 -11.60
C SER A 825 -1.77 -9.20 -10.54
N SER A 826 -1.74 -8.03 -9.86
CA SER A 826 -0.77 -7.74 -8.81
C SER A 826 -0.90 -8.69 -7.61
N ILE A 827 0.23 -8.97 -6.98
CA ILE A 827 0.27 -9.69 -5.69
C ILE A 827 -0.20 -8.82 -4.52
N ASN A 828 -0.22 -7.49 -4.68
CA ASN A 828 -0.65 -6.54 -3.66
C ASN A 828 -2.17 -6.33 -3.72
N GLN A 829 -2.89 -6.77 -2.67
CA GLN A 829 -4.36 -6.74 -2.65
C GLN A 829 -4.93 -5.30 -2.63
N ALA A 830 -4.19 -4.33 -2.13
CA ALA A 830 -4.59 -2.92 -2.21
C ALA A 830 -4.57 -2.40 -3.67
N ILE A 831 -3.56 -2.80 -4.46
CA ILE A 831 -3.47 -2.50 -5.90
C ILE A 831 -4.58 -3.21 -6.67
N VAL A 832 -4.86 -4.48 -6.36
CA VAL A 832 -5.96 -5.25 -6.96
C VAL A 832 -7.30 -4.55 -6.75
N SER A 833 -7.60 -4.15 -5.50
CA SER A 833 -8.85 -3.45 -5.18
C SER A 833 -8.96 -2.07 -5.82
N PHE A 834 -7.83 -1.33 -5.97
CA PHE A 834 -7.78 -0.08 -6.71
C PHE A 834 -8.08 -0.30 -8.20
N GLY A 835 -7.44 -1.29 -8.83
CA GLY A 835 -7.65 -1.63 -10.24
C GLY A 835 -9.12 -1.96 -10.53
N PHE A 836 -9.74 -2.78 -9.66
CA PHE A 836 -11.17 -3.10 -9.78
C PHE A 836 -12.06 -1.86 -9.62
N SER A 837 -11.82 -1.04 -8.59
CA SER A 837 -12.62 0.16 -8.31
C SER A 837 -12.57 1.16 -9.47
N ALA A 838 -11.36 1.42 -9.99
CA ALA A 838 -11.16 2.33 -11.12
C ALA A 838 -11.80 1.78 -12.40
N ALA A 839 -11.63 0.49 -12.70
CA ALA A 839 -12.28 -0.15 -13.86
C ALA A 839 -13.82 -0.08 -13.77
N ALA A 840 -14.39 -0.31 -12.59
CA ALA A 840 -15.84 -0.17 -12.35
C ALA A 840 -16.30 1.27 -12.57
N GLY A 841 -15.50 2.27 -12.15
CA GLY A 841 -15.77 3.70 -12.41
C GLY A 841 -15.80 4.02 -13.89
N GLU A 842 -14.81 3.54 -14.64
CA GLU A 842 -14.71 3.75 -16.08
C GLU A 842 -15.89 3.16 -16.85
N VAL A 843 -16.26 1.91 -16.57
CA VAL A 843 -17.41 1.24 -17.22
C VAL A 843 -18.71 1.99 -16.88
N SER A 844 -18.88 2.43 -15.64
CA SER A 844 -20.04 3.17 -15.18
C SER A 844 -20.18 4.52 -15.89
N CYS A 845 -19.08 5.26 -16.01
CA CYS A 845 -19.05 6.55 -16.72
C CYS A 845 -19.23 6.37 -18.25
N LEU A 846 -18.69 5.29 -18.83
CA LEU A 846 -18.92 4.93 -20.24
C LEU A 846 -20.41 4.70 -20.52
N ILE A 847 -21.08 3.90 -19.69
CA ILE A 847 -22.52 3.61 -19.83
C ILE A 847 -23.33 4.93 -19.76
N ALA A 848 -23.02 5.77 -18.77
CA ALA A 848 -23.69 7.07 -18.64
C ALA A 848 -23.44 7.97 -19.87
N GLY A 849 -22.17 8.07 -20.34
CA GLY A 849 -21.75 8.98 -21.42
C GLY A 849 -22.13 8.52 -22.83
N VAL A 850 -22.09 7.24 -23.14
CA VAL A 850 -22.27 6.71 -24.52
C VAL A 850 -23.64 6.08 -24.72
N LEU A 851 -24.35 5.70 -23.66
CA LEU A 851 -25.67 5.09 -23.77
C LEU A 851 -26.78 6.02 -23.25
N VAL A 852 -26.68 6.44 -21.97
CA VAL A 852 -27.76 7.23 -21.34
C VAL A 852 -27.83 8.65 -21.88
N LEU A 853 -26.69 9.34 -22.02
CA LEU A 853 -26.63 10.71 -22.55
C LEU A 853 -27.19 10.82 -23.97
N PRO A 854 -26.76 10.01 -24.96
CA PRO A 854 -27.34 10.07 -26.32
C PRO A 854 -28.82 9.74 -26.33
N ALA A 855 -29.28 8.76 -25.56
CA ALA A 855 -30.70 8.43 -25.45
C ALA A 855 -31.53 9.62 -24.93
N PHE A 856 -31.01 10.32 -23.90
CA PHE A 856 -31.64 11.55 -23.38
C PHE A 856 -31.70 12.67 -24.42
N LEU A 857 -30.61 12.88 -25.16
CA LEU A 857 -30.55 13.90 -26.22
C LEU A 857 -31.56 13.59 -27.32
N ARG A 858 -31.64 12.30 -27.77
CA ARG A 858 -32.60 11.87 -28.79
C ARG A 858 -34.05 12.03 -28.33
N TRP A 859 -34.33 11.65 -27.07
CA TRP A 859 -35.65 11.85 -26.47
C TRP A 859 -36.04 13.33 -26.43
N ARG A 860 -35.11 14.22 -26.10
CA ARG A 860 -35.32 15.69 -26.15
C ARG A 860 -35.57 16.20 -27.56
N GLU A 861 -34.87 15.69 -28.57
CA GLU A 861 -35.13 16.02 -29.99
C GLU A 861 -36.55 15.65 -30.40
N ILE A 862 -36.97 14.42 -30.13
CA ILE A 862 -38.32 13.94 -30.44
C ILE A 862 -39.40 14.80 -29.77
N ARG A 863 -39.19 15.14 -28.48
CA ARG A 863 -40.13 16.00 -27.74
C ARG A 863 -40.19 17.42 -28.33
N ARG A 864 -39.08 17.98 -28.77
CA ARG A 864 -39.03 19.30 -29.40
C ARG A 864 -39.72 19.31 -30.75
N ALA A 865 -39.46 18.32 -31.56
CA ALA A 865 -40.11 18.16 -32.87
C ALA A 865 -41.64 18.04 -32.73
N ARG A 866 -42.09 17.24 -31.74
CA ARG A 866 -43.53 17.09 -31.43
C ARG A 866 -44.18 18.38 -30.99
N LYS A 867 -43.54 19.15 -30.08
CA LYS A 867 -44.05 20.45 -29.64
C LYS A 867 -44.08 21.48 -30.75
N ALA A 868 -43.07 21.47 -31.65
CA ALA A 868 -43.07 22.35 -32.81
C ALA A 868 -44.22 22.02 -33.80
N ALA A 869 -44.47 20.72 -34.05
CA ALA A 869 -45.61 20.28 -34.85
C ALA A 869 -46.96 20.64 -34.25
N GLU A 870 -47.10 20.46 -32.92
CA GLU A 870 -48.33 20.88 -32.18
C GLU A 870 -48.54 22.39 -32.20
N SER A 871 -47.45 23.20 -32.13
CA SER A 871 -47.52 24.66 -32.26
C SER A 871 -47.95 25.10 -33.69
N SER A 872 -47.32 24.48 -34.69
CA SER A 872 -47.64 24.77 -36.10
C SER A 872 -49.11 24.40 -36.48
N ALA A 873 -49.57 23.26 -35.92
CA ALA A 873 -50.98 22.85 -36.06
C ALA A 873 -51.97 23.85 -35.42
N LYS A 874 -51.59 24.41 -34.25
CA LYS A 874 -52.42 25.42 -33.58
C LYS A 874 -52.44 26.76 -34.33
N THR A 875 -51.34 27.15 -34.94
CA THR A 875 -51.25 28.39 -35.72
C THR A 875 -51.99 28.26 -37.04
N GLY A 876 -51.90 27.10 -37.74
CA GLY A 876 -52.62 26.84 -38.98
C GLY A 876 -54.14 26.73 -38.82
N THR A 877 -54.66 26.33 -37.62
CA THR A 877 -56.13 26.37 -37.36
C THR A 877 -56.63 27.77 -36.99
N SER A 878 -55.75 28.71 -36.56
CA SER A 878 -56.09 30.10 -36.30
C SER A 878 -56.21 30.94 -37.59
N GLU A 879 -55.46 30.67 -38.67
CA GLU A 879 -55.50 31.31 -39.94
C GLU A 879 -56.67 30.81 -40.84
N ALA A 880 -57.02 29.50 -40.65
CA ALA A 880 -58.16 28.93 -41.37
C ALA A 880 -59.56 29.39 -40.91
N SER A 881 -59.64 30.03 -39.68
CA SER A 881 -60.91 30.53 -39.13
C SER A 881 -61.18 32.04 -39.43
N SER A 882 -60.20 32.76 -40.02
CA SER A 882 -60.34 34.18 -40.31
C SER A 882 -60.87 34.52 -41.75
N ASP A 883 -60.91 33.52 -42.69
CA ASP A 883 -61.29 33.68 -44.09
C ASP A 883 -62.65 33.05 -44.43
N ALA A 884 -63.61 33.04 -43.53
CA ALA A 884 -64.98 32.71 -43.87
C ALA A 884 -65.73 34.00 -44.31
N PRO A 885 -66.18 34.18 -45.57
CA PRO A 885 -66.96 35.35 -45.96
C PRO A 885 -68.35 35.30 -45.30
N ALA A 886 -68.73 36.46 -44.73
CA ALA A 886 -70.06 36.66 -44.14
C ALA A 886 -71.16 36.41 -45.19
N PRO A 887 -72.28 35.76 -44.88
CA PRO A 887 -73.40 35.68 -45.82
C PRO A 887 -74.08 37.03 -45.94
N GLU A 888 -74.19 37.54 -47.25
CA GLU A 888 -75.03 38.62 -47.57
C GLU A 888 -76.50 38.23 -47.37
N ALA A 889 -77.26 39.09 -46.63
CA ALA A 889 -78.68 39.10 -46.56
C ALA A 889 -79.21 40.36 -47.18
#